data_6ca58ef4024a85f8dad515dea3568a85
#
_entry.id   6ca58ef4024a85f8dad515dea3568a85
#
_cell.length_a   1.000
_cell.length_b   1.000
_cell.length_c   1.000
_cell.angle_alpha   90.00
_cell.angle_beta   90.00
_cell.angle_gamma   90.00
#
_symmetry.space_group_name_H-M   'P 1'
#
loop_
_entity.id
_entity.type
_entity.pdbx_description
1 polymer ?
#
loop_
_entity_poly.entity_id
_entity_poly.type
_entity_poly.pdbx_seq_one_letter_code
_entity_poly.pdbx_strand_id
1 'polypeptide(L)'
;MTIDNGSKLNISGKVMIGNQNDDGFGGKLTVTGAGSELNVGGILNIGNYSNANLSILEGGKVTSTFRDNWSDPHFWGWLRHKSTGRTAINTKIVIDGEGSELSYHKDSSIRVVGGHKETNVDVLISNGGKFSAGILELENGTTNIQIGNKSKGGVLDVKRFELTPANVTFTFDQTDNFEFKPEITAALTYKPVNFVQSGSGTTLFAPTSMENVNSKVDITDGTLKVGRDNAFGNDSVTTEVNIGEKGTLALNNFNASVSTINNQGTLDLTSDNADKKLTVYGDYSGDGKLLVKTIWNSANSSSDMLDIKGTATGNTVVSTLTGLIEGDVLRQANRDIYSADVVKVADANHSGTFTGTAKTTNAGEAQLAKKDANTYAWTLKALDQNIYIEPATAYIQMPRVNMELGYSVLDTLHQRRGEISQSPNSSVWARVSGKRLETEGRTRLDVDSSQYVAQVGYDFNRSEMQNGLPQSLSGVYFAYSRADSRFYDQYRAKNGVVAADKYTGKGKTTAANIGVYHLYRAPNNAYVDTVAQFSYLTNKYNFVSNPEVRQHGWSGALSVEGGQSFALGNSNWRIEPQTQLIYQRLKLQSFYHDAERRVEQGTDNNLRGRIGVRLSHSKDFQRNPNVYFVANVWHDFVKAKSVLIGDTKYGENYSRTWLEGGAGLNVPFGNHAIHADLRLEHSLGNKGNRSGAKAVLGYSYAW
;
A
#
# COMPACT_ATOMS: atom_id res chain seq x y z
N MET A 1 59.30 3.49 5.04
CA MET A 1 59.76 3.32 3.63
C MET A 1 58.62 3.61 2.69
N THR A 2 58.86 4.35 1.62
CA THR A 2 57.86 4.60 0.56
C THR A 2 58.45 4.16 -0.79
N ILE A 3 57.65 3.52 -1.60
CA ILE A 3 57.92 3.14 -3.00
C ILE A 3 56.90 3.88 -3.84
N ASP A 4 57.31 4.82 -4.67
CA ASP A 4 56.44 5.71 -5.44
C ASP A 4 56.99 5.99 -6.84
N ASN A 5 56.27 6.82 -7.60
CA ASN A 5 56.68 7.32 -8.90
C ASN A 5 57.08 6.20 -9.93
N GLY A 6 56.43 5.04 -9.89
CA GLY A 6 56.68 3.90 -10.76
C GLY A 6 57.94 3.11 -10.40
N SER A 7 58.50 3.34 -9.21
CA SER A 7 59.70 2.64 -8.74
C SER A 7 59.45 1.17 -8.47
N LYS A 8 60.39 0.29 -8.84
CA LYS A 8 60.31 -1.16 -8.62
C LYS A 8 61.38 -1.64 -7.67
N LEU A 9 61.02 -2.31 -6.62
CA LEU A 9 61.94 -2.94 -5.66
C LEU A 9 61.75 -4.48 -5.74
N ASN A 10 62.80 -5.17 -6.17
CA ASN A 10 62.80 -6.62 -6.27
C ASN A 10 63.73 -7.20 -5.18
N ILE A 11 63.20 -8.07 -4.33
CA ILE A 11 63.89 -8.71 -3.23
C ILE A 11 63.74 -10.23 -3.37
N SER A 12 64.89 -10.92 -3.59
CA SER A 12 64.88 -12.40 -3.73
C SER A 12 64.70 -13.10 -2.36
N GLY A 13 65.00 -12.45 -1.28
CA GLY A 13 64.89 -12.96 0.08
C GLY A 13 63.60 -12.58 0.82
N LYS A 14 63.69 -12.59 2.14
CA LYS A 14 62.57 -12.29 3.07
C LYS A 14 62.43 -10.79 3.28
N VAL A 15 61.18 -10.31 3.29
CA VAL A 15 60.81 -8.95 3.72
C VAL A 15 60.02 -9.02 5.01
N MET A 16 60.36 -8.16 5.98
CA MET A 16 59.70 -8.08 7.29
C MET A 16 59.31 -6.61 7.60
N ILE A 17 58.03 -6.37 7.85
CA ILE A 17 57.50 -5.08 8.23
C ILE A 17 57.08 -5.23 9.70
N GLY A 18 57.76 -4.48 10.61
CA GLY A 18 57.52 -4.60 12.07
C GLY A 18 58.20 -5.83 12.66
N ASN A 19 59.51 -5.86 12.82
CA ASN A 19 60.28 -7.02 13.27
C ASN A 19 61.12 -6.77 14.52
N GLN A 20 60.98 -5.64 15.24
CA GLN A 20 61.74 -5.38 16.45
C GLN A 20 60.96 -5.61 17.74
N ASN A 21 61.65 -6.17 18.74
CA ASN A 21 61.05 -6.45 20.08
C ASN A 21 60.94 -5.23 21.00
N ASP A 22 61.19 -4.01 20.50
CA ASP A 22 61.20 -2.80 21.31
C ASP A 22 59.83 -2.13 21.34
N ASP A 23 59.37 -1.83 22.55
CA ASP A 23 58.12 -1.14 22.85
C ASP A 23 58.07 0.25 22.17
N GLY A 24 57.35 0.34 21.05
CA GLY A 24 56.95 1.64 20.46
C GLY A 24 57.34 1.91 19.01
N PHE A 25 58.19 1.16 18.35
CA PHE A 25 58.55 1.39 16.94
C PHE A 25 57.91 0.40 16.00
N GLY A 26 56.81 0.80 15.31
CA GLY A 26 56.16 0.02 14.28
C GLY A 26 56.84 0.15 12.93
N GLY A 27 56.82 -0.93 12.09
CA GLY A 27 57.23 -0.87 10.71
C GLY A 27 56.14 -0.19 9.85
N LYS A 28 56.53 0.72 8.95
CA LYS A 28 55.64 1.34 7.95
C LYS A 28 56.22 1.21 6.55
N LEU A 29 55.37 0.62 5.66
CA LEU A 29 55.68 0.56 4.22
C LEU A 29 54.46 1.16 3.45
N THR A 30 54.75 2.04 2.52
CA THR A 30 53.78 2.57 1.55
C THR A 30 54.27 2.28 0.15
N VAL A 31 53.39 1.71 -0.69
CA VAL A 31 53.60 1.53 -2.13
C VAL A 31 52.45 2.30 -2.80
N THR A 32 52.79 3.35 -3.54
CA THR A 32 51.76 4.25 -4.10
C THR A 32 52.07 4.66 -5.53
N GLY A 33 51.04 4.84 -6.32
CA GLY A 33 51.13 5.26 -7.71
C GLY A 33 51.28 4.11 -8.69
N ALA A 34 50.70 4.28 -9.87
CA ALA A 34 50.73 3.28 -10.94
C ALA A 34 52.18 2.92 -11.35
N GLY A 35 52.49 1.62 -11.47
CA GLY A 35 53.80 1.11 -11.79
C GLY A 35 54.77 0.99 -10.60
N SER A 36 54.41 1.49 -9.40
CA SER A 36 55.19 1.28 -8.18
C SER A 36 54.99 -0.14 -7.65
N GLU A 37 56.10 -0.88 -7.50
CA GLU A 37 56.01 -2.31 -7.19
C GLU A 37 57.03 -2.74 -6.12
N LEU A 38 56.60 -3.57 -5.18
CA LEU A 38 57.45 -4.39 -4.36
C LEU A 38 57.24 -5.86 -4.73
N ASN A 39 58.30 -6.49 -5.30
CA ASN A 39 58.29 -7.91 -5.67
C ASN A 39 59.20 -8.70 -4.71
N VAL A 40 58.60 -9.65 -4.00
CA VAL A 40 59.27 -10.47 -2.97
C VAL A 40 59.34 -11.92 -3.45
N GLY A 41 60.52 -12.41 -3.74
CA GLY A 41 60.76 -13.81 -4.15
C GLY A 41 60.71 -14.79 -2.97
N GLY A 42 60.90 -14.27 -1.76
CA GLY A 42 60.82 -15.04 -0.51
C GLY A 42 59.57 -14.67 0.31
N ILE A 43 59.72 -14.81 1.62
CA ILE A 43 58.62 -14.62 2.57
C ILE A 43 58.33 -13.12 2.83
N LEU A 44 57.11 -12.68 2.68
CA LEU A 44 56.64 -11.37 3.12
C LEU A 44 55.91 -11.50 4.48
N ASN A 45 56.53 -10.97 5.53
CA ASN A 45 55.94 -10.91 6.89
C ASN A 45 55.53 -9.50 7.24
N ILE A 46 54.30 -9.35 7.80
CA ILE A 46 53.76 -8.08 8.23
C ILE A 46 53.34 -8.22 9.70
N GLY A 47 53.92 -7.44 10.64
CA GLY A 47 53.56 -7.47 12.05
C GLY A 47 54.14 -8.63 12.84
N ASN A 48 55.39 -9.01 12.68
CA ASN A 48 55.99 -10.18 13.33
C ASN A 48 56.25 -10.03 14.83
N TYR A 49 56.70 -8.90 15.31
CA TYR A 49 57.03 -8.62 16.72
C TYR A 49 56.67 -7.18 17.16
N SER A 50 56.19 -6.34 16.32
CA SER A 50 55.78 -4.98 16.58
C SER A 50 54.65 -4.52 15.65
N ASN A 51 54.06 -3.36 15.96
CA ASN A 51 53.05 -2.76 15.11
C ASN A 51 53.53 -2.69 13.64
N ALA A 52 52.65 -2.95 12.69
CA ALA A 52 52.95 -2.87 11.28
C ALA A 52 51.86 -2.15 10.49
N ASN A 53 52.25 -1.28 9.58
CA ASN A 53 51.35 -0.62 8.67
C ASN A 53 51.81 -0.85 7.22
N LEU A 54 51.04 -1.52 6.41
CA LEU A 54 51.22 -1.60 4.99
C LEU A 54 50.09 -0.84 4.28
N SER A 55 50.47 0.13 3.45
CA SER A 55 49.56 0.91 2.62
C SER A 55 49.90 0.72 1.15
N ILE A 56 48.93 0.26 0.35
CA ILE A 56 49.07 0.06 -1.10
C ILE A 56 48.00 0.91 -1.74
N LEU A 57 48.43 1.98 -2.41
CA LEU A 57 47.54 3.08 -2.81
C LEU A 57 47.71 3.43 -4.28
N GLU A 58 46.68 3.98 -4.91
CA GLU A 58 46.75 4.62 -6.23
C GLU A 58 47.40 3.73 -7.33
N GLY A 59 47.14 2.44 -7.33
CA GLY A 59 47.65 1.49 -8.31
C GLY A 59 49.03 0.88 -7.99
N GLY A 60 49.56 1.08 -6.76
CA GLY A 60 50.76 0.39 -6.28
C GLY A 60 50.55 -1.11 -6.12
N LYS A 61 51.63 -1.91 -6.23
CA LYS A 61 51.54 -3.36 -6.11
C LYS A 61 52.57 -3.95 -5.16
N VAL A 62 52.13 -4.94 -4.39
CA VAL A 62 52.99 -5.77 -3.55
C VAL A 62 52.72 -7.22 -3.87
N THR A 63 53.74 -7.93 -4.33
CA THR A 63 53.62 -9.32 -4.75
C THR A 63 54.62 -10.21 -4.03
N SER A 64 54.13 -11.34 -3.45
CA SER A 64 54.98 -12.40 -2.91
C SER A 64 54.80 -13.65 -3.77
N THR A 65 55.85 -14.12 -4.38
CA THR A 65 55.82 -15.31 -5.26
C THR A 65 56.26 -16.59 -4.58
N PHE A 66 56.46 -16.52 -3.26
CA PHE A 66 56.87 -17.69 -2.47
C PHE A 66 55.82 -18.80 -2.56
N ARG A 67 56.28 -20.01 -2.96
CA ARG A 67 55.50 -21.25 -2.95
C ARG A 67 55.91 -22.07 -1.72
N ASP A 68 54.97 -22.46 -0.89
CA ASP A 68 55.19 -23.46 0.13
C ASP A 68 55.16 -24.86 -0.53
N ASN A 69 56.31 -25.53 -0.60
CA ASN A 69 56.35 -26.96 -0.92
C ASN A 69 56.26 -27.70 0.38
N TRP A 70 55.19 -28.43 0.58
CA TRP A 70 54.80 -29.24 1.78
C TRP A 70 55.88 -30.16 2.36
N SER A 71 57.12 -30.11 1.91
CA SER A 71 58.23 -30.92 2.37
C SER A 71 59.08 -30.33 3.51
N ASP A 72 58.83 -29.09 3.92
CA ASP A 72 59.53 -28.44 5.02
C ASP A 72 58.54 -27.87 6.05
N PRO A 73 58.38 -28.52 7.21
CA PRO A 73 57.38 -28.17 8.25
C PRO A 73 57.67 -26.81 8.94
N HIS A 74 58.64 -26.02 8.55
CA HIS A 74 59.09 -24.83 9.25
C HIS A 74 58.95 -23.53 8.45
N PHE A 75 58.38 -23.55 7.24
CA PHE A 75 58.23 -22.32 6.41
C PHE A 75 56.77 -21.96 6.19
N TRP A 76 56.29 -21.07 7.02
CA TRP A 76 54.99 -20.47 6.93
C TRP A 76 55.14 -19.01 6.48
N GLY A 77 54.34 -18.54 5.55
CA GLY A 77 54.21 -17.12 5.26
C GLY A 77 53.43 -16.46 6.38
N TRP A 78 54.14 -15.87 7.30
CA TRP A 78 53.58 -15.39 8.54
C TRP A 78 53.14 -13.94 8.47
N LEU A 79 51.84 -13.64 8.63
CA LEU A 79 51.41 -12.49 9.39
C LEU A 79 51.45 -12.92 10.88
N ARG A 80 52.67 -13.26 11.39
CA ARG A 80 52.84 -13.87 12.71
C ARG A 80 53.28 -12.86 13.71
N HIS A 81 52.62 -12.91 14.85
CA HIS A 81 53.15 -12.31 16.10
C HIS A 81 53.39 -13.40 17.13
N LYS A 82 54.62 -13.47 17.62
CA LYS A 82 55.02 -14.22 18.82
C LYS A 82 55.46 -13.16 19.86
N SER A 83 54.51 -12.66 20.65
CA SER A 83 54.87 -11.75 21.77
C SER A 83 55.29 -12.56 23.00
N THR A 84 56.44 -12.25 23.52
CA THR A 84 56.89 -12.63 24.86
C THR A 84 56.68 -11.48 25.86
N GLY A 85 56.02 -10.39 25.48
CA GLY A 85 55.79 -9.18 26.27
C GLY A 85 54.34 -8.68 26.25
N ARG A 86 53.97 -7.87 27.21
CA ARG A 86 52.60 -7.49 27.62
C ARG A 86 51.91 -6.38 26.79
N THR A 87 52.28 -6.09 25.55
CA THR A 87 51.69 -5.00 24.76
C THR A 87 50.82 -5.55 23.59
N ALA A 88 49.62 -5.00 23.45
CA ALA A 88 48.75 -5.25 22.32
C ALA A 88 49.41 -4.81 21.01
N ILE A 89 49.42 -5.65 19.97
CA ILE A 89 50.04 -5.33 18.69
C ILE A 89 48.95 -5.18 17.63
N ASN A 90 49.05 -4.07 16.87
CA ASN A 90 48.11 -3.72 15.83
C ASN A 90 48.82 -3.77 14.47
N THR A 91 48.32 -4.64 13.59
CA THR A 91 48.72 -4.68 12.19
C THR A 91 47.59 -4.10 11.32
N LYS A 92 47.95 -3.12 10.51
CA LYS A 92 47.01 -2.50 9.58
C LYS A 92 47.49 -2.64 8.13
N ILE A 93 46.60 -3.18 7.32
CA ILE A 93 46.82 -3.32 5.86
C ILE A 93 45.73 -2.53 5.15
N VAL A 94 46.12 -1.58 4.29
CA VAL A 94 45.21 -0.77 3.48
C VAL A 94 45.54 -0.99 2.02
N ILE A 95 44.55 -1.42 1.23
CA ILE A 95 44.65 -1.62 -0.21
C ILE A 95 43.55 -0.76 -0.83
N ASP A 96 43.92 0.42 -1.29
CA ASP A 96 42.97 1.44 -1.72
C ASP A 96 43.32 1.97 -3.12
N GLY A 97 42.29 2.09 -3.95
CA GLY A 97 42.38 2.62 -5.30
C GLY A 97 42.50 1.55 -6.38
N GLU A 98 41.99 1.87 -7.56
CA GLU A 98 42.03 0.98 -8.72
C GLU A 98 43.46 0.62 -9.14
N GLY A 99 43.72 -0.68 -9.36
CA GLY A 99 45.04 -1.21 -9.68
C GLY A 99 45.93 -1.44 -8.46
N SER A 100 45.56 -1.01 -7.25
CA SER A 100 46.26 -1.33 -5.99
C SER A 100 46.11 -2.82 -5.69
N GLU A 101 47.20 -3.54 -5.45
CA GLU A 101 47.13 -5.00 -5.28
C GLU A 101 48.13 -5.53 -4.24
N LEU A 102 47.62 -6.32 -3.30
CA LEU A 102 48.42 -7.22 -2.49
C LEU A 102 48.18 -8.66 -2.98
N SER A 103 49.19 -9.29 -3.50
CA SER A 103 49.08 -10.63 -4.09
C SER A 103 50.07 -11.59 -3.48
N TYR A 104 49.57 -12.69 -2.98
CA TYR A 104 50.34 -13.87 -2.62
C TYR A 104 50.10 -14.98 -3.63
N HIS A 105 51.05 -15.93 -3.70
CA HIS A 105 50.88 -17.08 -4.60
C HIS A 105 49.60 -17.86 -4.28
N LYS A 106 48.80 -18.19 -5.30
CA LYS A 106 47.46 -18.84 -5.18
C LYS A 106 47.46 -20.23 -4.50
N ASP A 107 48.62 -20.89 -4.43
CA ASP A 107 48.78 -22.19 -3.80
C ASP A 107 49.46 -22.08 -2.42
N SER A 108 49.66 -20.88 -1.89
CA SER A 108 50.27 -20.66 -0.60
C SER A 108 49.21 -20.58 0.51
N SER A 109 49.54 -21.09 1.69
CA SER A 109 48.84 -20.85 2.93
C SER A 109 49.49 -19.67 3.67
N ILE A 110 48.68 -18.67 4.04
CA ILE A 110 49.13 -17.50 4.76
C ILE A 110 48.51 -17.56 6.14
N ARG A 111 49.32 -17.60 7.16
CA ARG A 111 48.86 -17.64 8.53
C ARG A 111 48.75 -16.22 9.11
N VAL A 112 47.57 -15.86 9.53
CA VAL A 112 47.28 -14.61 10.29
C VAL A 112 47.18 -14.99 11.76
N VAL A 113 48.30 -14.88 12.48
CA VAL A 113 48.38 -15.35 13.86
C VAL A 113 48.40 -14.18 14.83
N GLY A 114 47.40 -14.09 15.70
CA GLY A 114 47.50 -13.34 16.95
C GLY A 114 48.18 -14.19 18.01
N GLY A 115 49.45 -13.95 18.35
CA GLY A 115 50.18 -14.71 19.36
C GLY A 115 49.61 -14.67 20.77
N HIS A 116 48.75 -13.70 21.06
CA HIS A 116 47.99 -13.47 22.30
C HIS A 116 46.61 -12.92 22.04
N LYS A 117 45.70 -13.00 23.03
CA LYS A 117 44.31 -12.51 22.92
C LYS A 117 44.18 -11.00 22.60
N GLU A 118 45.23 -10.24 22.69
CA GLU A 118 45.27 -8.75 22.51
C GLU A 118 45.86 -8.31 21.16
N THR A 119 46.05 -9.21 20.21
CA THR A 119 46.54 -8.86 18.86
C THR A 119 45.40 -8.53 17.92
N ASN A 120 45.47 -7.41 17.20
CA ASN A 120 44.49 -7.01 16.20
C ASN A 120 45.13 -6.95 14.80
N VAL A 121 44.45 -7.50 13.82
CA VAL A 121 44.81 -7.39 12.39
C VAL A 121 43.62 -6.75 11.66
N ASP A 122 43.82 -5.58 11.10
CA ASP A 122 42.82 -4.86 10.34
C ASP A 122 43.23 -4.80 8.85
N VAL A 123 42.40 -5.31 7.97
CA VAL A 123 42.57 -5.26 6.52
C VAL A 123 41.44 -4.47 5.90
N LEU A 124 41.77 -3.37 5.22
CA LEU A 124 40.82 -2.55 4.46
C LEU A 124 41.10 -2.72 2.96
N ILE A 125 40.08 -3.04 2.20
CA ILE A 125 40.11 -3.20 0.73
C ILE A 125 39.04 -2.29 0.14
N SER A 126 39.42 -1.20 -0.51
CA SER A 126 38.50 -0.16 -0.96
C SER A 126 38.86 0.39 -2.35
N ASN A 127 37.87 1.06 -2.97
CA ASN A 127 38.04 1.79 -4.23
C ASN A 127 38.66 0.99 -5.39
N GLY A 128 38.32 -0.31 -5.47
CA GLY A 128 38.85 -1.22 -6.51
C GLY A 128 40.18 -1.85 -6.17
N GLY A 129 40.74 -1.63 -4.97
CA GLY A 129 41.92 -2.35 -4.48
C GLY A 129 41.69 -3.88 -4.44
N LYS A 130 42.72 -4.68 -4.61
CA LYS A 130 42.60 -6.14 -4.69
C LYS A 130 43.51 -6.83 -3.66
N PHE A 131 42.96 -7.78 -2.94
CA PHE A 131 43.73 -8.74 -2.14
C PHE A 131 43.57 -10.15 -2.65
N SER A 132 44.66 -10.78 -3.02
CA SER A 132 44.70 -12.15 -3.58
C SER A 132 45.55 -13.08 -2.74
N ALA A 133 44.99 -14.26 -2.37
CA ALA A 133 45.70 -15.31 -1.65
C ALA A 133 45.03 -16.67 -1.86
N GLY A 134 45.77 -17.76 -1.63
CA GLY A 134 45.22 -19.11 -1.63
C GLY A 134 44.39 -19.37 -0.36
N ILE A 135 45.05 -19.68 0.72
CA ILE A 135 44.46 -19.97 2.01
C ILE A 135 44.89 -18.93 3.03
N LEU A 136 43.94 -18.39 3.77
CA LEU A 136 44.19 -17.57 4.96
C LEU A 136 43.83 -18.33 6.22
N GLU A 137 44.81 -18.73 7.01
CA GLU A 137 44.65 -19.33 8.30
C GLU A 137 44.55 -18.22 9.37
N LEU A 138 43.38 -18.08 10.00
CA LEU A 138 43.13 -17.05 11.02
C LEU A 138 43.18 -17.69 12.40
N GLU A 139 44.26 -17.41 13.15
CA GLU A 139 44.53 -18.02 14.43
C GLU A 139 44.64 -16.99 15.55
N ASN A 140 43.93 -17.21 16.67
CA ASN A 140 43.97 -16.37 17.88
C ASN A 140 43.79 -14.84 17.62
N GLY A 141 43.58 -14.05 18.66
CA GLY A 141 43.43 -12.60 18.54
C GLY A 141 42.14 -12.16 17.84
N THR A 142 42.17 -10.94 17.24
CA THR A 142 41.07 -10.34 16.50
C THR A 142 41.52 -10.04 15.06
N THR A 143 40.75 -10.47 14.09
CA THR A 143 40.96 -10.15 12.67
C THR A 143 39.73 -9.48 12.08
N ASN A 144 39.87 -8.28 11.55
CA ASN A 144 38.84 -7.54 10.87
C ASN A 144 39.21 -7.40 9.39
N ILE A 145 38.34 -7.85 8.50
CA ILE A 145 38.47 -7.67 7.04
C ILE A 145 37.32 -6.81 6.58
N GLN A 146 37.65 -5.60 6.14
CA GLN A 146 36.64 -4.61 5.73
C GLN A 146 36.73 -4.37 4.22
N ILE A 147 35.60 -4.44 3.54
CA ILE A 147 35.40 -4.14 2.13
C ILE A 147 34.66 -2.80 2.02
N GLY A 148 35.33 -1.80 1.41
CA GLY A 148 34.83 -0.43 1.39
C GLY A 148 35.04 0.31 2.72
N ASN A 149 34.81 1.60 2.68
CA ASN A 149 34.82 2.48 3.85
C ASN A 149 33.85 3.64 3.56
N LYS A 150 32.57 3.33 3.46
CA LYS A 150 31.51 4.20 2.91
C LYS A 150 31.83 4.70 1.50
N SER A 151 32.53 3.86 0.75
CA SER A 151 33.01 4.12 -0.60
C SER A 151 32.84 2.87 -1.46
N LYS A 152 33.28 2.90 -2.72
CA LYS A 152 33.33 1.72 -3.57
C LYS A 152 34.14 0.61 -2.89
N GLY A 153 33.69 -0.63 -3.00
CA GLY A 153 34.40 -1.79 -2.50
C GLY A 153 35.67 -2.09 -3.25
N GLY A 154 36.40 -3.10 -2.80
CA GLY A 154 37.51 -3.70 -3.50
C GLY A 154 37.24 -5.17 -3.81
N VAL A 155 38.28 -5.90 -4.24
CA VAL A 155 38.20 -7.31 -4.63
C VAL A 155 38.91 -8.17 -3.58
N LEU A 156 38.20 -9.11 -2.99
CA LEU A 156 38.73 -10.12 -2.09
C LEU A 156 38.80 -11.46 -2.85
N ASP A 157 39.98 -11.77 -3.38
CA ASP A 157 40.27 -12.98 -4.20
C ASP A 157 41.02 -14.00 -3.33
N VAL A 158 40.34 -14.53 -2.33
CA VAL A 158 40.80 -15.55 -1.40
C VAL A 158 40.03 -16.83 -1.63
N LYS A 159 40.73 -17.95 -1.80
CA LYS A 159 40.04 -19.23 -2.02
C LYS A 159 39.36 -19.76 -0.75
N ARG A 160 40.08 -19.73 0.37
CA ARG A 160 39.57 -20.29 1.65
C ARG A 160 40.11 -19.55 2.86
N PHE A 161 39.25 -19.40 3.86
CA PHE A 161 39.60 -19.04 5.22
C PHE A 161 39.53 -20.27 6.12
N GLU A 162 40.61 -20.57 6.81
CA GLU A 162 40.68 -21.61 7.83
C GLU A 162 40.73 -20.95 9.21
N LEU A 163 39.72 -21.23 10.04
CA LEU A 163 39.51 -20.57 11.32
C LEU A 163 39.95 -21.49 12.44
N THR A 164 40.88 -21.03 13.24
CA THR A 164 41.24 -21.56 14.58
C THR A 164 40.81 -20.51 15.60
N PRO A 165 40.72 -20.80 16.95
CA PRO A 165 40.05 -19.91 17.91
C PRO A 165 40.45 -18.43 17.78
N ALA A 166 39.85 -17.67 16.90
CA ALA A 166 40.05 -16.25 16.66
C ALA A 166 38.71 -15.49 16.67
N ASN A 167 38.75 -14.20 17.00
CA ASN A 167 37.60 -13.31 16.75
C ASN A 167 37.71 -12.80 15.32
N VAL A 168 36.81 -13.21 14.43
CA VAL A 168 36.85 -12.81 13.03
C VAL A 168 35.62 -12.01 12.68
N THR A 169 35.83 -10.84 12.07
CA THR A 169 34.76 -9.99 11.55
C THR A 169 35.01 -9.66 10.09
N PHE A 170 34.05 -9.94 9.24
CA PHE A 170 33.98 -9.43 7.88
C PHE A 170 32.98 -8.28 7.83
N THR A 171 33.44 -7.10 7.47
CA THR A 171 32.61 -5.89 7.36
C THR A 171 32.48 -5.51 5.87
N PHE A 172 31.24 -5.44 5.41
CA PHE A 172 30.86 -5.00 4.07
C PHE A 172 30.32 -3.57 4.18
N ASP A 173 31.21 -2.57 4.00
CA ASP A 173 30.91 -1.14 4.14
C ASP A 173 31.02 -0.38 2.80
N GLN A 174 30.75 -1.12 1.70
CA GLN A 174 30.76 -0.59 0.35
C GLN A 174 29.44 0.04 -0.06
N THR A 175 29.51 0.93 -1.06
CA THR A 175 28.35 1.59 -1.68
C THR A 175 27.88 0.95 -3.00
N ASP A 176 28.67 0.02 -3.52
CA ASP A 176 28.42 -0.73 -4.76
C ASP A 176 28.14 -2.21 -4.52
N ASN A 177 28.14 -3.01 -5.56
CA ASN A 177 27.96 -4.46 -5.46
C ASN A 177 29.28 -5.14 -5.16
N PHE A 178 29.27 -6.02 -4.17
CA PHE A 178 30.38 -6.89 -3.81
C PHE A 178 29.94 -8.35 -3.78
N GLU A 179 30.84 -9.27 -4.10
CA GLU A 179 30.59 -10.70 -4.05
C GLU A 179 31.56 -11.39 -3.08
N PHE A 180 31.01 -12.07 -2.06
CA PHE A 180 31.76 -12.85 -1.07
C PHE A 180 31.64 -14.34 -1.38
N LYS A 181 32.70 -14.94 -1.94
CA LYS A 181 32.73 -16.35 -2.40
C LYS A 181 33.66 -17.30 -1.63
N PRO A 182 34.59 -16.85 -0.77
CA PRO A 182 35.55 -17.74 -0.15
C PRO A 182 34.89 -18.93 0.56
N GLU A 183 35.55 -20.07 0.54
CA GLU A 183 35.27 -21.16 1.45
C GLU A 183 35.65 -20.76 2.87
N ILE A 184 34.81 -21.06 3.85
CA ILE A 184 35.12 -20.86 5.27
C ILE A 184 35.03 -22.20 5.98
N THR A 185 36.12 -22.62 6.61
CA THR A 185 36.20 -23.85 7.37
C THR A 185 36.68 -23.55 8.79
N ALA A 186 36.11 -24.24 9.76
CA ALA A 186 36.49 -24.09 11.15
C ALA A 186 36.83 -25.45 11.76
N ALA A 187 38.03 -25.60 12.28
CA ALA A 187 38.48 -26.86 12.88
C ALA A 187 37.77 -27.16 14.21
N LEU A 188 37.55 -26.17 15.05
CA LEU A 188 36.77 -26.17 16.29
C LEU A 188 36.49 -24.71 16.64
N THR A 189 35.31 -24.20 16.36
CA THR A 189 34.98 -22.79 16.68
C THR A 189 34.31 -22.70 18.04
N TYR A 190 34.99 -22.05 18.96
CA TYR A 190 34.38 -21.63 20.23
C TYR A 190 33.75 -20.23 20.11
N LYS A 191 33.89 -19.51 18.99
CA LYS A 191 33.39 -18.16 18.78
C LYS A 191 32.76 -18.06 17.40
N PRO A 192 31.60 -17.41 17.29
CA PRO A 192 30.96 -17.17 16.02
C PRO A 192 31.77 -16.18 15.16
N VAL A 193 31.76 -16.39 13.85
CA VAL A 193 32.26 -15.44 12.86
C VAL A 193 31.25 -14.35 12.68
N ASN A 194 31.68 -13.09 12.70
CA ASN A 194 30.79 -11.95 12.50
C ASN A 194 30.82 -11.52 11.04
N PHE A 195 29.65 -11.38 10.43
CA PHE A 195 29.44 -10.74 9.14
C PHE A 195 28.60 -9.49 9.35
N VAL A 196 29.13 -8.32 8.96
CA VAL A 196 28.47 -7.04 9.17
C VAL A 196 28.26 -6.35 7.82
N GLN A 197 27.02 -6.20 7.38
CA GLN A 197 26.65 -5.34 6.27
C GLN A 197 26.28 -3.98 6.81
N SER A 198 27.16 -2.97 6.61
CA SER A 198 26.99 -1.59 7.08
C SER A 198 27.00 -0.55 5.97
N GLY A 199 27.51 -0.90 4.80
CA GLY A 199 27.46 -0.06 3.62
C GLY A 199 26.10 -0.11 2.92
N SER A 200 25.74 0.98 2.22
CA SER A 200 24.48 1.09 1.48
C SER A 200 24.40 0.21 0.21
N GLY A 201 25.51 -0.45 -0.15
CA GLY A 201 25.60 -1.33 -1.31
C GLY A 201 24.98 -2.71 -1.08
N THR A 202 25.20 -3.59 -2.05
CA THR A 202 24.72 -4.98 -2.00
C THR A 202 25.88 -5.94 -1.90
N THR A 203 25.85 -6.84 -0.91
CA THR A 203 26.77 -7.98 -0.84
C THR A 203 26.07 -9.25 -1.29
N LEU A 204 26.54 -9.88 -2.37
CA LEU A 204 26.17 -11.23 -2.75
C LEU A 204 26.96 -12.22 -1.87
N PHE A 205 26.28 -12.81 -0.91
CA PHE A 205 26.85 -13.74 0.06
C PHE A 205 26.75 -15.18 -0.47
N ALA A 206 27.83 -15.64 -1.08
CA ALA A 206 27.90 -16.94 -1.78
C ALA A 206 29.13 -17.76 -1.37
N PRO A 207 29.46 -17.91 -0.05
CA PRO A 207 30.60 -18.71 0.35
C PRO A 207 30.45 -20.13 -0.20
N THR A 208 31.52 -20.71 -0.76
CA THR A 208 31.45 -22.05 -1.36
C THR A 208 31.21 -23.14 -0.31
N SER A 209 31.62 -22.92 0.93
CA SER A 209 31.27 -23.73 2.11
C SER A 209 31.25 -22.87 3.38
N MET A 210 30.40 -23.25 4.34
CA MET A 210 30.33 -22.72 5.72
C MET A 210 30.24 -23.91 6.71
N GLU A 211 30.94 -24.98 6.42
CA GLU A 211 30.85 -26.20 7.22
C GLU A 211 31.42 -26.00 8.64
N ASN A 212 30.64 -26.37 9.65
CA ASN A 212 30.97 -26.23 11.08
C ASN A 212 31.26 -24.79 11.56
N VAL A 213 30.74 -23.78 10.87
CA VAL A 213 30.98 -22.36 11.18
C VAL A 213 29.75 -21.76 11.85
N ASN A 214 29.81 -21.55 13.15
CA ASN A 214 28.83 -20.68 13.84
C ASN A 214 29.06 -19.23 13.44
N SER A 215 27.99 -18.49 13.18
CA SER A 215 28.12 -17.12 12.72
C SER A 215 27.06 -16.19 13.31
N LYS A 216 27.39 -14.91 13.31
CA LYS A 216 26.48 -13.82 13.57
C LYS A 216 26.48 -12.87 12.37
N VAL A 217 25.30 -12.53 11.88
CA VAL A 217 25.09 -11.67 10.73
C VAL A 217 24.33 -10.44 11.18
N ASP A 218 24.96 -9.26 11.12
CA ASP A 218 24.37 -7.97 11.46
C ASP A 218 24.21 -7.13 10.18
N ILE A 219 22.99 -6.82 9.77
CA ILE A 219 22.68 -6.04 8.57
C ILE A 219 22.11 -4.70 9.01
N THR A 220 22.96 -3.67 9.12
CA THR A 220 22.57 -2.36 9.63
C THR A 220 22.16 -1.38 8.54
N ASP A 221 22.67 -1.56 7.31
CA ASP A 221 22.32 -0.77 6.12
C ASP A 221 22.54 -1.63 4.86
N GLY A 222 21.96 -1.21 3.72
CA GLY A 222 22.08 -1.89 2.43
C GLY A 222 21.49 -3.30 2.40
N THR A 223 22.03 -4.15 1.54
CA THR A 223 21.46 -5.48 1.28
C THR A 223 22.51 -6.60 1.40
N LEU A 224 22.23 -7.59 2.20
CA LEU A 224 22.90 -8.89 2.15
C LEU A 224 22.03 -9.86 1.34
N LYS A 225 22.53 -10.29 0.18
CA LYS A 225 21.82 -11.10 -0.79
C LYS A 225 22.37 -12.52 -0.81
N VAL A 226 21.53 -13.52 -0.58
CA VAL A 226 21.95 -14.93 -0.62
C VAL A 226 22.36 -15.32 -2.05
N GLY A 227 23.49 -15.96 -2.21
CA GLY A 227 24.07 -16.32 -3.50
C GLY A 227 24.04 -17.82 -3.84
N ARG A 228 23.61 -18.67 -2.90
CA ARG A 228 23.41 -20.12 -3.08
C ARG A 228 22.51 -20.69 -2.01
N ASP A 229 21.98 -21.90 -2.23
CA ASP A 229 21.22 -22.60 -1.20
C ASP A 229 22.07 -22.83 0.05
N ASN A 230 21.46 -22.61 1.21
CA ASN A 230 22.08 -22.78 2.53
C ASN A 230 23.43 -22.05 2.69
N ALA A 231 23.52 -20.82 2.17
CA ALA A 231 24.75 -20.01 2.24
C ALA A 231 25.21 -19.72 3.70
N PHE A 232 24.31 -19.81 4.68
CA PHE A 232 24.61 -19.62 6.10
C PHE A 232 24.94 -20.92 6.84
N GLY A 233 25.12 -22.03 6.12
CA GLY A 233 25.32 -23.35 6.69
C GLY A 233 24.05 -24.20 6.72
N ASN A 234 24.11 -25.34 7.38
CA ASN A 234 22.99 -26.27 7.55
C ASN A 234 22.45 -26.21 8.98
N ASP A 235 21.54 -27.09 9.33
CA ASP A 235 20.88 -27.19 10.65
C ASP A 235 21.82 -27.57 11.82
N SER A 236 23.05 -27.97 11.55
CA SER A 236 24.05 -28.31 12.58
C SER A 236 24.85 -27.10 13.07
N VAL A 237 24.72 -25.92 12.43
CA VAL A 237 25.43 -24.71 12.80
C VAL A 237 24.48 -23.61 13.27
N THR A 238 24.94 -22.79 14.20
CA THR A 238 24.17 -21.63 14.67
C THR A 238 24.54 -20.39 13.86
N THR A 239 23.55 -19.84 13.17
CA THR A 239 23.67 -18.52 12.53
C THR A 239 22.59 -17.60 13.08
N GLU A 240 23.01 -16.58 13.82
CA GLU A 240 22.12 -15.54 14.34
C GLU A 240 22.07 -14.38 13.35
N VAL A 241 20.89 -13.91 12.99
CA VAL A 241 20.71 -12.81 12.03
C VAL A 241 19.98 -11.65 12.68
N ASN A 242 20.57 -10.46 12.63
CA ASN A 242 19.96 -9.21 13.04
C ASN A 242 19.83 -8.29 11.82
N ILE A 243 18.61 -7.84 11.52
CA ILE A 243 18.31 -6.93 10.44
C ILE A 243 17.85 -5.60 11.05
N GLY A 244 18.68 -4.57 10.96
CA GLY A 244 18.36 -3.21 11.41
C GLY A 244 17.37 -2.52 10.46
N GLU A 245 16.82 -1.38 10.89
CA GLU A 245 15.75 -0.64 10.16
C GLU A 245 16.04 -0.35 8.68
N LYS A 246 17.32 -0.14 8.33
CA LYS A 246 17.76 0.15 6.96
C LYS A 246 18.33 -1.07 6.23
N GLY A 247 18.50 -2.17 6.94
CA GLY A 247 19.06 -3.41 6.41
C GLY A 247 18.03 -4.25 5.66
N THR A 248 18.51 -5.01 4.68
CA THR A 248 17.73 -6.00 3.95
C THR A 248 18.49 -7.32 3.87
N LEU A 249 17.84 -8.43 4.29
CA LEU A 249 18.27 -9.78 3.94
C LEU A 249 17.41 -10.28 2.79
N ALA A 250 18.01 -10.63 1.63
CA ALA A 250 17.30 -11.10 0.44
C ALA A 250 17.71 -12.53 0.06
N LEU A 251 16.73 -13.44 -0.11
CA LEU A 251 16.98 -14.84 -0.47
C LEU A 251 17.38 -15.05 -1.94
N ASN A 252 16.99 -14.15 -2.85
CA ASN A 252 17.44 -14.16 -4.25
C ASN A 252 17.30 -15.52 -4.96
N ASN A 253 16.12 -16.13 -4.90
CA ASN A 253 15.82 -17.44 -5.50
C ASN A 253 16.51 -18.67 -4.86
N PHE A 254 17.05 -18.54 -3.66
CA PHE A 254 17.66 -19.64 -2.92
C PHE A 254 16.91 -19.94 -1.63
N ASN A 255 17.02 -21.17 -1.14
CA ASN A 255 16.58 -21.52 0.21
C ASN A 255 17.71 -21.19 1.19
N ALA A 256 17.34 -20.79 2.40
CA ALA A 256 18.30 -20.57 3.45
C ALA A 256 17.77 -21.10 4.81
N SER A 257 18.72 -21.35 5.71
CA SER A 257 18.44 -21.77 7.09
C SER A 257 19.28 -20.96 8.05
N VAL A 258 18.69 -20.55 9.17
CA VAL A 258 19.35 -19.81 10.25
C VAL A 258 18.85 -20.28 11.61
N SER A 259 19.59 -19.99 12.68
CA SER A 259 19.17 -20.36 14.03
C SER A 259 18.14 -19.40 14.60
N THR A 260 18.38 -18.09 14.52
CA THR A 260 17.47 -17.05 15.02
C THR A 260 17.45 -15.85 14.10
N ILE A 261 16.32 -15.11 14.12
CA ILE A 261 16.21 -13.83 13.42
C ILE A 261 15.62 -12.76 14.34
N ASN A 262 16.28 -11.58 14.35
CA ASN A 262 15.70 -10.34 14.83
C ASN A 262 15.54 -9.39 13.63
N ASN A 263 14.30 -9.15 13.17
CA ASN A 263 14.00 -8.35 11.98
C ASN A 263 13.37 -7.01 12.35
N GLN A 264 14.15 -5.92 12.29
CA GLN A 264 13.66 -4.54 12.39
C GLN A 264 13.63 -3.84 11.02
N GLY A 265 14.19 -4.46 9.98
CA GLY A 265 14.30 -3.95 8.62
C GLY A 265 13.41 -4.70 7.63
N THR A 266 14.05 -5.22 6.58
CA THR A 266 13.36 -5.97 5.52
C THR A 266 13.93 -7.37 5.36
N LEU A 267 13.06 -8.36 5.49
CA LEU A 267 13.33 -9.73 5.12
C LEU A 267 12.65 -10.02 3.78
N ASP A 268 13.43 -10.17 2.71
CA ASP A 268 12.94 -10.36 1.35
C ASP A 268 13.13 -11.81 0.90
N LEU A 269 12.03 -12.57 0.89
CA LEU A 269 12.00 -13.96 0.43
C LEU A 269 11.62 -14.08 -1.04
N THR A 270 11.32 -12.97 -1.74
CA THR A 270 10.74 -13.01 -3.08
C THR A 270 11.57 -13.82 -4.07
N SER A 271 10.89 -14.73 -4.78
CA SER A 271 11.49 -15.60 -5.77
C SER A 271 10.74 -15.60 -7.09
N ASP A 272 11.35 -16.15 -8.16
CA ASP A 272 10.71 -16.17 -9.48
C ASP A 272 9.48 -17.07 -9.50
N ASN A 273 9.46 -18.16 -8.74
CA ASN A 273 8.42 -19.19 -8.77
C ASN A 273 7.51 -19.23 -7.55
N ALA A 274 7.70 -18.34 -6.56
CA ALA A 274 6.99 -18.38 -5.28
C ALA A 274 7.13 -19.76 -4.57
N ASP A 275 8.35 -20.27 -4.46
CA ASP A 275 8.63 -21.62 -3.96
C ASP A 275 9.83 -21.67 -2.98
N LYS A 276 10.38 -20.51 -2.59
CA LYS A 276 11.55 -20.46 -1.71
C LYS A 276 11.15 -20.39 -0.24
N LYS A 277 12.06 -20.89 0.57
CA LYS A 277 11.84 -21.02 2.00
C LYS A 277 13.03 -20.54 2.81
N LEU A 278 12.75 -19.74 3.84
CA LEU A 278 13.65 -19.46 4.93
C LEU A 278 13.23 -20.27 6.16
N THR A 279 14.10 -21.15 6.62
CA THR A 279 13.88 -21.92 7.86
C THR A 279 14.62 -21.24 9.01
N VAL A 280 13.89 -20.92 10.09
CA VAL A 280 14.44 -20.43 11.35
C VAL A 280 14.30 -21.55 12.38
N TYR A 281 15.40 -22.19 12.74
CA TYR A 281 15.36 -23.36 13.65
C TYR A 281 15.01 -23.01 15.09
N GLY A 282 15.29 -21.80 15.54
CA GLY A 282 14.89 -21.25 16.83
C GLY A 282 13.85 -20.15 16.69
N ASP A 283 14.05 -19.05 17.39
CA ASP A 283 13.07 -18.00 17.55
C ASP A 283 13.19 -16.89 16.51
N TYR A 284 12.06 -16.28 16.21
CA TYR A 284 11.92 -15.08 15.40
C TYR A 284 11.39 -13.93 16.25
N SER A 285 12.02 -12.77 16.13
CA SER A 285 11.48 -11.52 16.66
C SER A 285 11.48 -10.46 15.57
N GLY A 286 10.44 -9.64 15.47
CA GLY A 286 10.47 -8.58 14.45
C GLY A 286 9.27 -7.69 14.39
N ASP A 287 9.57 -6.38 14.23
CA ASP A 287 8.61 -5.33 13.91
C ASP A 287 8.84 -4.76 12.50
N GLY A 288 9.68 -5.43 11.71
CA GLY A 288 10.04 -5.05 10.35
C GLY A 288 9.07 -5.56 9.28
N LYS A 289 9.58 -5.69 8.06
CA LYS A 289 8.83 -6.12 6.88
C LYS A 289 9.25 -7.52 6.45
N LEU A 290 8.28 -8.28 5.96
CA LEU A 290 8.48 -9.54 5.25
C LEU A 290 7.92 -9.40 3.84
N LEU A 291 8.77 -9.55 2.83
CA LEU A 291 8.37 -9.56 1.44
C LEU A 291 8.33 -11.01 0.94
N VAL A 292 7.23 -11.38 0.31
CA VAL A 292 7.03 -12.70 -0.29
C VAL A 292 6.44 -12.55 -1.69
N LYS A 293 6.60 -13.57 -2.53
CA LYS A 293 5.78 -13.72 -3.72
C LYS A 293 4.78 -14.83 -3.48
N THR A 294 3.51 -14.56 -3.78
CA THR A 294 2.45 -15.56 -3.75
C THR A 294 1.78 -15.60 -5.11
N ILE A 295 1.64 -16.79 -5.69
CA ILE A 295 0.84 -17.06 -6.89
C ILE A 295 -0.41 -17.79 -6.42
N TRP A 296 -1.58 -17.18 -6.63
CA TRP A 296 -2.86 -17.80 -6.27
C TRP A 296 -3.89 -17.53 -7.37
N ASN A 297 -4.12 -18.52 -8.17
CA ASN A 297 -5.02 -18.47 -9.31
C ASN A 297 -5.92 -19.71 -9.37
N SER A 298 -6.70 -19.83 -10.44
CA SER A 298 -7.62 -20.94 -10.65
C SER A 298 -6.93 -22.32 -10.75
N ALA A 299 -5.67 -22.38 -11.14
CA ALA A 299 -4.93 -23.63 -11.32
C ALA A 299 -4.00 -23.96 -10.14
N ASN A 300 -3.33 -22.95 -9.55
CA ASN A 300 -2.24 -23.15 -8.60
C ASN A 300 -2.34 -22.24 -7.37
N SER A 301 -1.76 -22.72 -6.27
CA SER A 301 -1.42 -21.88 -5.13
C SER A 301 -0.01 -22.23 -4.65
N SER A 302 0.91 -21.27 -4.71
CA SER A 302 2.27 -21.36 -4.20
C SER A 302 2.67 -20.05 -3.52
N SER A 303 3.61 -20.11 -2.59
CA SER A 303 4.14 -18.92 -1.90
C SER A 303 5.55 -19.16 -1.41
N ASP A 304 6.37 -18.12 -1.43
CA ASP A 304 7.56 -18.09 -0.60
C ASP A 304 7.13 -18.15 0.87
N MET A 305 7.92 -18.78 1.71
CA MET A 305 7.51 -19.12 3.07
C MET A 305 8.60 -18.83 4.10
N LEU A 306 8.20 -18.21 5.21
CA LEU A 306 8.96 -18.14 6.46
C LEU A 306 8.53 -19.27 7.40
N ASP A 307 9.44 -20.21 7.68
CA ASP A 307 9.18 -21.42 8.50
C ASP A 307 9.95 -21.35 9.82
N ILE A 308 9.29 -20.96 10.90
CA ILE A 308 9.85 -20.77 12.26
C ILE A 308 9.58 -22.02 13.08
N LYS A 309 10.65 -22.68 13.52
CA LYS A 309 10.59 -23.92 14.33
C LYS A 309 10.50 -23.65 15.84
N GLY A 310 10.84 -22.43 16.27
CA GLY A 310 10.67 -21.94 17.63
C GLY A 310 9.41 -21.08 17.79
N THR A 311 9.52 -20.06 18.63
CA THR A 311 8.45 -19.08 18.86
C THR A 311 8.62 -17.82 18.00
N ALA A 312 7.56 -17.00 17.91
CA ALA A 312 7.60 -15.72 17.24
C ALA A 312 7.11 -14.60 18.16
N THR A 313 7.74 -13.41 18.05
CA THR A 313 7.36 -12.20 18.79
C THR A 313 7.40 -10.97 17.86
N GLY A 314 6.73 -9.87 18.27
CA GLY A 314 6.69 -8.62 17.50
C GLY A 314 5.57 -8.58 16.45
N ASN A 315 5.54 -7.52 15.63
CA ASN A 315 4.46 -7.22 14.67
C ASN A 315 5.04 -7.05 13.27
N THR A 316 5.15 -8.13 12.53
CA THR A 316 5.73 -8.13 11.18
C THR A 316 4.68 -7.80 10.12
N VAL A 317 4.97 -6.82 9.26
CA VAL A 317 4.13 -6.49 8.12
C VAL A 317 4.56 -7.31 6.91
N VAL A 318 3.63 -8.10 6.38
CA VAL A 318 3.85 -8.96 5.21
C VAL A 318 3.29 -8.30 3.96
N SER A 319 4.08 -8.27 2.89
CA SER A 319 3.68 -7.69 1.60
C SER A 319 4.04 -8.61 0.44
N THR A 320 3.24 -8.57 -0.62
CA THR A 320 3.59 -9.17 -1.91
C THR A 320 4.02 -8.07 -2.88
N LEU A 321 5.12 -8.27 -3.62
CA LEU A 321 5.62 -7.28 -4.58
C LEU A 321 4.77 -7.21 -5.86
N THR A 322 4.06 -8.27 -6.21
CA THR A 322 3.20 -8.35 -7.39
C THR A 322 1.84 -8.87 -7.00
N GLY A 323 0.77 -8.17 -7.41
CA GLY A 323 -0.60 -8.59 -7.18
C GLY A 323 -0.97 -9.78 -8.06
N LEU A 324 -0.71 -10.98 -7.60
CA LEU A 324 -0.88 -12.22 -8.37
C LEU A 324 -2.04 -13.09 -7.90
N ILE A 325 -2.98 -12.48 -7.18
CA ILE A 325 -4.20 -13.17 -6.77
C ILE A 325 -5.27 -12.86 -7.80
N GLU A 326 -5.61 -13.86 -8.62
CA GLU A 326 -6.64 -13.71 -9.62
C GLU A 326 -8.03 -13.59 -8.98
N GLY A 327 -8.82 -12.61 -9.41
CA GLY A 327 -10.17 -12.41 -8.92
C GLY A 327 -11.12 -13.59 -9.17
N ASP A 328 -10.82 -14.46 -10.12
CA ASP A 328 -11.59 -15.66 -10.39
C ASP A 328 -11.57 -16.69 -9.25
N VAL A 329 -10.55 -16.68 -8.40
CA VAL A 329 -10.53 -17.48 -7.17
C VAL A 329 -11.73 -17.16 -6.28
N LEU A 330 -12.21 -15.91 -6.30
CA LEU A 330 -13.42 -15.49 -5.57
C LEU A 330 -14.72 -16.13 -6.07
N ARG A 331 -14.78 -16.54 -7.34
CA ARG A 331 -16.00 -17.06 -7.99
C ARG A 331 -16.18 -18.57 -7.83
N GLN A 332 -15.13 -19.30 -7.46
CA GLN A 332 -15.20 -20.76 -7.38
C GLN A 332 -15.73 -21.21 -6.02
N ALA A 333 -16.95 -21.76 -6.00
CA ALA A 333 -17.66 -22.16 -4.79
C ALA A 333 -16.99 -23.29 -3.98
N ASN A 334 -16.07 -24.06 -4.58
CA ASN A 334 -15.43 -25.25 -3.97
C ASN A 334 -13.92 -25.10 -3.76
N ARG A 335 -13.38 -23.88 -3.68
CA ARG A 335 -11.96 -23.67 -3.46
C ARG A 335 -11.63 -23.34 -2.01
N ASP A 336 -10.41 -23.71 -1.65
CA ASP A 336 -9.82 -23.29 -0.39
C ASP A 336 -9.90 -21.76 -0.25
N ILE A 337 -10.40 -21.33 0.88
CA ILE A 337 -10.49 -19.90 1.22
C ILE A 337 -9.13 -19.29 1.52
N TYR A 338 -8.07 -20.11 1.59
CA TYR A 338 -6.70 -19.72 1.87
C TYR A 338 -5.75 -20.08 0.72
N SER A 339 -4.72 -19.27 0.55
CA SER A 339 -3.57 -19.56 -0.31
C SER A 339 -2.69 -20.68 0.25
N ALA A 340 -1.58 -20.97 -0.44
CA ALA A 340 -0.44 -21.66 0.15
C ALA A 340 0.07 -20.89 1.38
N ASP A 341 0.74 -21.61 2.29
CA ASP A 341 1.25 -21.07 3.54
C ASP A 341 2.33 -20.00 3.29
N VAL A 342 2.25 -18.89 4.00
CA VAL A 342 3.18 -17.77 3.91
C VAL A 342 4.12 -17.71 5.12
N VAL A 343 3.56 -17.89 6.31
CA VAL A 343 4.32 -17.97 7.55
C VAL A 343 3.84 -19.18 8.35
N LYS A 344 4.79 -19.94 8.87
CA LYS A 344 4.52 -21.04 9.79
C LYS A 344 5.32 -20.86 11.08
N VAL A 345 4.69 -21.03 12.23
CA VAL A 345 5.30 -20.95 13.56
C VAL A 345 4.98 -22.21 14.32
N ALA A 346 5.99 -22.95 14.76
CA ALA A 346 5.78 -24.22 15.45
C ALA A 346 5.12 -24.06 16.83
N ASP A 347 5.44 -22.97 17.55
CA ASP A 347 4.77 -22.62 18.80
C ASP A 347 3.38 -22.02 18.52
N ALA A 348 2.33 -22.78 18.80
CA ALA A 348 0.93 -22.33 18.62
C ALA A 348 0.54 -21.16 19.55
N ASN A 349 1.28 -20.96 20.65
CA ASN A 349 1.02 -19.90 21.63
C ASN A 349 1.90 -18.66 21.46
N HIS A 350 2.60 -18.54 20.32
CA HIS A 350 3.45 -17.38 20.04
C HIS A 350 2.68 -16.05 20.11
N SER A 351 3.36 -15.00 20.60
CA SER A 351 2.79 -13.64 20.69
C SER A 351 2.98 -12.80 19.42
N GLY A 352 3.80 -13.28 18.49
CA GLY A 352 4.07 -12.57 17.23
C GLY A 352 2.83 -12.45 16.35
N THR A 353 2.67 -11.31 15.71
CA THR A 353 1.62 -11.06 14.74
C THR A 353 2.20 -10.83 13.35
N PHE A 354 1.57 -11.45 12.35
CA PHE A 354 1.89 -11.25 10.95
C PHE A 354 0.64 -10.69 10.27
N THR A 355 0.76 -9.51 9.69
CA THR A 355 -0.38 -8.81 9.09
C THR A 355 -0.02 -8.30 7.70
N GLY A 356 -0.99 -8.22 6.80
CA GLY A 356 -0.73 -7.68 5.47
C GLY A 356 -1.93 -7.73 4.56
N THR A 357 -1.83 -7.03 3.43
CA THR A 357 -2.80 -7.05 2.35
C THR A 357 -2.12 -7.28 1.01
N ALA A 358 -2.80 -7.98 0.11
CA ALA A 358 -2.34 -8.21 -1.25
C ALA A 358 -3.45 -7.82 -2.25
N LYS A 359 -3.02 -7.28 -3.39
CA LYS A 359 -3.93 -6.86 -4.46
C LYS A 359 -4.50 -8.08 -5.20
N THR A 360 -5.69 -7.89 -5.77
CA THR A 360 -6.30 -8.84 -6.71
C THR A 360 -6.56 -8.15 -8.06
N THR A 361 -6.97 -8.91 -9.05
CA THR A 361 -7.33 -8.37 -10.39
C THR A 361 -8.67 -7.63 -10.41
N ASN A 362 -9.40 -7.58 -9.29
CA ASN A 362 -10.73 -6.95 -9.19
C ASN A 362 -10.92 -6.19 -7.86
N ALA A 363 -12.15 -5.99 -7.41
CA ALA A 363 -12.42 -5.31 -6.13
C ALA A 363 -12.12 -6.16 -4.89
N GLY A 364 -11.71 -7.41 -5.04
CA GLY A 364 -11.29 -8.24 -3.92
C GLY A 364 -9.98 -7.77 -3.31
N GLU A 365 -9.80 -8.02 -2.02
CA GLU A 365 -8.56 -7.82 -1.29
C GLU A 365 -8.18 -9.12 -0.59
N ALA A 366 -6.96 -9.57 -0.81
CA ALA A 366 -6.43 -10.65 0.00
C ALA A 366 -5.82 -10.09 1.28
N GLN A 367 -6.16 -10.66 2.41
CA GLN A 367 -5.61 -10.30 3.71
C GLN A 367 -4.86 -11.49 4.31
N LEU A 368 -3.70 -11.23 4.91
CA LEU A 368 -3.00 -12.27 5.65
C LEU A 368 -3.76 -12.57 6.93
N ALA A 369 -4.10 -13.83 7.14
CA ALA A 369 -4.89 -14.29 8.27
C ALA A 369 -4.34 -15.61 8.84
N LYS A 370 -4.64 -15.88 10.10
CA LYS A 370 -4.40 -17.22 10.68
C LYS A 370 -5.33 -18.24 10.02
N LYS A 371 -4.73 -19.20 9.32
CA LYS A 371 -5.43 -20.36 8.77
C LYS A 371 -5.72 -21.40 9.88
N ASP A 372 -4.77 -21.53 10.80
CA ASP A 372 -4.84 -22.32 12.01
C ASP A 372 -3.95 -21.71 13.11
N ALA A 373 -3.75 -22.40 14.22
CA ALA A 373 -2.94 -21.90 15.34
C ALA A 373 -1.47 -21.60 14.96
N ASN A 374 -0.94 -22.30 13.96
CA ASN A 374 0.47 -22.31 13.57
C ASN A 374 0.76 -21.63 12.23
N THR A 375 -0.27 -21.35 11.40
CA THR A 375 -0.07 -21.04 9.99
C THR A 375 -0.80 -19.77 9.59
N TYR A 376 -0.10 -18.91 8.83
CA TYR A 376 -0.66 -17.72 8.18
C TYR A 376 -0.66 -17.90 6.66
N ALA A 377 -1.77 -17.55 6.06
CA ALA A 377 -1.97 -17.58 4.60
C ALA A 377 -2.83 -16.40 4.16
N TRP A 378 -2.83 -16.09 2.87
CA TRP A 378 -3.73 -15.09 2.31
C TRP A 378 -5.14 -15.67 2.25
N THR A 379 -6.14 -14.87 2.65
CA THR A 379 -7.56 -15.16 2.49
C THR A 379 -8.27 -14.06 1.73
N LEU A 380 -9.23 -14.45 0.91
CA LEU A 380 -10.12 -13.54 0.17
C LEU A 380 -11.49 -13.40 0.84
N LYS A 381 -11.73 -14.12 1.93
CA LYS A 381 -13.03 -14.19 2.60
C LYS A 381 -12.90 -13.97 4.10
N ALA A 382 -13.94 -13.33 4.67
CA ALA A 382 -14.20 -13.27 6.09
C ALA A 382 -15.66 -13.66 6.33
N LEU A 383 -15.96 -14.64 7.22
CA LEU A 383 -17.29 -15.20 7.44
C LEU A 383 -17.99 -15.59 6.12
N ASP A 384 -17.30 -16.31 5.24
CA ASP A 384 -17.77 -16.73 3.91
C ASP A 384 -18.13 -15.58 2.93
N GLN A 385 -17.87 -14.32 3.30
CA GLN A 385 -18.09 -13.16 2.46
C GLN A 385 -16.77 -12.66 1.87
N ASN A 386 -16.79 -12.31 0.59
CA ASN A 386 -15.63 -11.77 -0.09
C ASN A 386 -15.18 -10.46 0.57
N ILE A 387 -13.88 -10.32 0.82
CA ILE A 387 -13.27 -9.09 1.32
C ILE A 387 -13.11 -8.15 0.13
N TYR A 388 -13.63 -6.91 0.25
CA TYR A 388 -13.47 -5.87 -0.77
C TYR A 388 -12.44 -4.84 -0.32
N ILE A 389 -11.71 -4.28 -1.30
CA ILE A 389 -10.93 -3.06 -1.07
C ILE A 389 -11.89 -1.96 -0.58
N GLU A 390 -11.44 -1.13 0.36
CA GLU A 390 -12.27 -0.06 0.91
C GLU A 390 -12.90 0.85 -0.16
N PRO A 391 -12.19 1.25 -1.25
CA PRO A 391 -12.77 2.07 -2.30
C PRO A 391 -13.93 1.44 -3.07
N ALA A 392 -14.02 0.12 -3.16
CA ALA A 392 -15.05 -0.58 -3.92
C ALA A 392 -16.47 -0.18 -3.46
N THR A 393 -16.67 0.00 -2.16
CA THR A 393 -17.93 0.42 -1.56
C THR A 393 -18.45 1.72 -2.14
N ALA A 394 -17.57 2.74 -2.23
CA ALA A 394 -17.92 4.04 -2.80
C ALA A 394 -18.13 3.94 -4.31
N TYR A 395 -17.30 3.19 -5.03
CA TYR A 395 -17.43 3.03 -6.49
C TYR A 395 -18.76 2.38 -6.88
N ILE A 396 -19.23 1.41 -6.10
CA ILE A 396 -20.50 0.72 -6.36
C ILE A 396 -21.70 1.62 -6.07
N GLN A 397 -21.63 2.48 -5.03
CA GLN A 397 -22.78 3.26 -4.56
C GLN A 397 -22.87 4.67 -5.12
N MET A 398 -21.77 5.27 -5.61
CA MET A 398 -21.77 6.65 -6.11
C MET A 398 -22.74 6.92 -7.25
N PRO A 399 -23.00 6.02 -8.23
CA PRO A 399 -24.02 6.25 -9.26
C PRO A 399 -25.40 6.54 -8.64
N ARG A 400 -25.79 5.81 -7.57
CA ARG A 400 -27.04 6.04 -6.87
C ARG A 400 -27.06 7.41 -6.16
N VAL A 401 -25.98 7.79 -5.48
CA VAL A 401 -25.85 9.12 -4.84
C VAL A 401 -26.04 10.23 -5.88
N ASN A 402 -25.44 10.09 -7.05
CA ASN A 402 -25.54 11.07 -8.15
C ASN A 402 -27.00 11.17 -8.68
N MET A 403 -27.68 10.05 -8.83
CA MET A 403 -29.08 10.04 -9.24
C MET A 403 -29.99 10.69 -8.20
N GLU A 404 -29.84 10.36 -6.92
CA GLU A 404 -30.61 10.97 -5.83
C GLU A 404 -30.41 12.50 -5.78
N LEU A 405 -29.18 12.98 -6.02
CA LEU A 405 -28.90 14.40 -6.09
C LEU A 405 -29.64 15.06 -7.26
N GLY A 406 -29.72 14.42 -8.43
CA GLY A 406 -30.47 14.87 -9.58
C GLY A 406 -31.98 14.99 -9.30
N TYR A 407 -32.56 14.00 -8.60
CA TYR A 407 -33.96 14.03 -8.15
C TYR A 407 -34.21 15.17 -7.15
N SER A 408 -33.26 15.50 -6.28
CA SER A 408 -33.37 16.59 -5.31
C SER A 408 -33.39 17.98 -5.99
N VAL A 409 -32.85 18.10 -7.20
CA VAL A 409 -32.92 19.33 -8.01
C VAL A 409 -34.25 19.43 -8.76
N LEU A 410 -34.73 18.31 -9.36
CA LEU A 410 -36.01 18.25 -10.07
C LEU A 410 -37.20 18.55 -9.15
N ASP A 411 -37.32 17.77 -8.10
CA ASP A 411 -38.41 17.81 -7.12
C ASP A 411 -39.83 17.70 -7.71
N THR A 412 -40.85 17.92 -6.89
CA THR A 412 -42.24 18.11 -7.30
C THR A 412 -42.50 19.57 -7.65
N LEU A 413 -43.56 19.87 -8.38
CA LEU A 413 -43.95 21.22 -8.74
C LEU A 413 -44.02 22.13 -7.49
N HIS A 414 -44.74 21.67 -6.46
CA HIS A 414 -44.96 22.48 -5.25
C HIS A 414 -43.70 22.66 -4.37
N GLN A 415 -42.78 21.68 -4.37
CA GLN A 415 -41.51 21.85 -3.68
C GLN A 415 -40.57 22.78 -4.44
N ARG A 416 -40.63 22.79 -5.79
CA ARG A 416 -39.82 23.66 -6.63
C ARG A 416 -40.35 25.10 -6.63
N ARG A 417 -41.67 25.29 -6.70
CA ARG A 417 -42.28 26.59 -6.99
C ARG A 417 -43.19 27.17 -5.88
N GLY A 418 -43.57 26.34 -4.91
CA GLY A 418 -44.67 26.69 -4.03
C GLY A 418 -46.03 26.78 -4.76
N GLU A 419 -46.95 27.60 -4.29
CA GLU A 419 -48.16 27.93 -5.02
C GLU A 419 -47.88 28.95 -6.14
N ILE A 420 -48.42 28.69 -7.30
CA ILE A 420 -48.19 29.57 -8.45
C ILE A 420 -49.25 30.63 -8.48
N SER A 421 -48.85 31.89 -8.42
CA SER A 421 -49.73 33.06 -8.60
C SER A 421 -50.43 33.00 -9.95
N GLN A 422 -51.66 33.48 -10.01
CA GLN A 422 -52.43 33.63 -11.26
C GLN A 422 -52.10 34.93 -12.01
N SER A 423 -51.20 35.79 -11.51
CA SER A 423 -50.78 37.02 -12.17
C SER A 423 -50.14 36.72 -13.56
N PRO A 424 -50.44 37.51 -14.60
CA PRO A 424 -49.88 37.30 -15.97
C PRO A 424 -48.40 37.68 -16.06
N ASN A 425 -47.86 38.32 -15.05
CA ASN A 425 -46.54 38.92 -15.09
C ASN A 425 -45.41 37.87 -15.01
N SER A 426 -44.27 38.18 -15.56
CA SER A 426 -43.04 37.42 -15.39
C SER A 426 -42.70 37.28 -13.91
N SER A 427 -42.02 36.22 -13.56
CA SER A 427 -41.59 36.03 -12.15
C SER A 427 -40.19 35.43 -12.08
N VAL A 428 -39.50 35.80 -11.01
CA VAL A 428 -38.27 35.13 -10.58
C VAL A 428 -38.57 34.33 -9.29
N TRP A 429 -37.83 33.28 -9.14
CA TRP A 429 -37.93 32.46 -7.96
C TRP A 429 -36.58 31.89 -7.54
N ALA A 430 -36.39 31.64 -6.28
CA ALA A 430 -35.24 30.98 -5.71
C ALA A 430 -35.66 30.00 -4.65
N ARG A 431 -34.91 28.93 -4.49
CA ARG A 431 -35.06 28.01 -3.37
C ARG A 431 -33.75 27.42 -2.89
N VAL A 432 -33.73 27.03 -1.64
CA VAL A 432 -32.70 26.18 -1.05
C VAL A 432 -33.37 24.95 -0.47
N SER A 433 -32.68 23.81 -0.54
CA SER A 433 -33.14 22.59 0.12
C SER A 433 -31.96 21.79 0.70
N GLY A 434 -32.24 21.12 1.81
CA GLY A 434 -31.37 20.16 2.46
C GLY A 434 -32.09 18.82 2.62
N LYS A 435 -31.43 17.72 2.29
CA LYS A 435 -31.95 16.36 2.46
C LYS A 435 -30.88 15.50 3.11
N ARG A 436 -31.25 14.78 4.18
CA ARG A 436 -30.48 13.66 4.71
C ARG A 436 -31.15 12.36 4.27
N LEU A 437 -30.35 11.45 3.74
CA LEU A 437 -30.81 10.16 3.23
C LEU A 437 -29.87 9.07 3.71
N GLU A 438 -30.40 8.10 4.44
CA GLU A 438 -29.73 6.89 4.87
C GLU A 438 -30.29 5.73 4.04
N THR A 439 -29.40 4.94 3.42
CA THR A 439 -29.79 3.82 2.57
C THR A 439 -28.95 2.61 2.92
N GLU A 440 -29.60 1.57 3.41
CA GLU A 440 -29.01 0.27 3.68
C GLU A 440 -29.14 -0.62 2.43
N GLY A 441 -28.06 -1.30 2.06
CA GLY A 441 -28.09 -2.32 1.04
C GLY A 441 -28.77 -3.60 1.54
N ARG A 442 -29.27 -4.39 0.62
CA ARG A 442 -29.89 -5.69 0.97
C ARG A 442 -28.86 -6.76 1.30
N THR A 443 -27.63 -6.58 0.85
CA THR A 443 -26.56 -7.55 1.02
C THR A 443 -25.48 -7.06 1.97
N ARG A 444 -24.89 -5.88 1.72
CA ARG A 444 -23.73 -5.46 2.54
C ARG A 444 -23.36 -3.98 2.52
N LEU A 445 -23.74 -3.21 1.48
CA LEU A 445 -23.20 -1.87 1.28
C LEU A 445 -24.22 -0.78 1.67
N ASP A 446 -23.88 0.06 2.66
CA ASP A 446 -24.72 1.13 3.13
C ASP A 446 -24.14 2.50 2.78
N VAL A 447 -25.01 3.49 2.61
CA VAL A 447 -24.63 4.88 2.35
C VAL A 447 -25.50 5.87 3.09
N ASP A 448 -24.86 6.80 3.78
CA ASP A 448 -25.48 7.99 4.33
C ASP A 448 -25.12 9.20 3.46
N SER A 449 -26.09 9.98 3.05
CA SER A 449 -25.88 11.15 2.18
C SER A 449 -26.60 12.37 2.71
N SER A 450 -25.88 13.49 2.81
CA SER A 450 -26.44 14.82 3.03
C SER A 450 -26.37 15.61 1.74
N GLN A 451 -27.52 16.06 1.24
CA GLN A 451 -27.66 16.72 -0.05
C GLN A 451 -28.15 18.17 0.15
N TYR A 452 -27.59 19.06 -0.64
CA TYR A 452 -27.91 20.48 -0.60
C TYR A 452 -28.14 20.99 -2.02
N VAL A 453 -29.18 21.79 -2.21
CA VAL A 453 -29.52 22.42 -3.51
C VAL A 453 -29.79 23.90 -3.28
N ALA A 454 -29.18 24.75 -4.13
CA ALA A 454 -29.52 26.14 -4.31
C ALA A 454 -29.94 26.34 -5.77
N GLN A 455 -31.12 26.88 -6.00
CA GLN A 455 -31.73 26.96 -7.33
C GLN A 455 -32.40 28.32 -7.53
N VAL A 456 -32.21 28.88 -8.70
CA VAL A 456 -32.88 30.12 -9.14
C VAL A 456 -33.52 29.91 -10.50
N GLY A 457 -34.67 30.51 -10.74
CA GLY A 457 -35.36 30.35 -11.98
C GLY A 457 -36.13 31.62 -12.40
N TYR A 458 -36.46 31.68 -13.70
CA TYR A 458 -37.15 32.76 -14.32
C TYR A 458 -38.26 32.24 -15.24
N ASP A 459 -39.48 32.80 -15.06
CA ASP A 459 -40.65 32.55 -15.91
C ASP A 459 -40.69 33.60 -17.03
N PHE A 460 -40.55 33.15 -18.27
CA PHE A 460 -40.47 34.08 -19.42
C PHE A 460 -41.72 34.09 -20.32
N ASN A 461 -42.56 33.06 -20.22
CA ASN A 461 -43.81 32.98 -20.96
C ASN A 461 -44.95 32.57 -20.04
N ARG A 462 -45.90 33.47 -19.86
CA ARG A 462 -47.01 33.29 -18.92
C ARG A 462 -48.31 33.84 -19.51
N SER A 463 -49.33 33.01 -19.56
CA SER A 463 -50.69 33.40 -19.87
C SER A 463 -51.57 33.35 -18.65
N GLU A 464 -52.57 34.29 -18.57
CA GLU A 464 -53.57 34.28 -17.51
C GLU A 464 -54.65 33.22 -17.70
N MET A 465 -55.20 32.74 -16.56
CA MET A 465 -56.44 32.01 -16.55
C MET A 465 -57.58 33.00 -16.55
N GLN A 466 -57.97 33.52 -17.73
CA GLN A 466 -59.11 34.45 -17.93
C GLN A 466 -60.17 33.83 -18.84
N ASN A 467 -61.44 34.05 -18.51
CA ASN A 467 -62.59 33.67 -19.34
C ASN A 467 -62.64 32.18 -19.78
N GLY A 468 -62.23 31.26 -18.93
CA GLY A 468 -62.23 29.85 -19.24
C GLY A 468 -61.05 29.37 -20.10
N LEU A 469 -60.03 30.21 -20.33
CA LEU A 469 -58.79 29.86 -21.01
C LEU A 469 -57.79 29.22 -20.02
N PRO A 470 -56.97 28.25 -20.48
CA PRO A 470 -55.95 27.64 -19.62
C PRO A 470 -54.79 28.59 -19.33
N GLN A 471 -54.12 28.38 -18.19
CA GLN A 471 -52.88 29.06 -17.86
C GLN A 471 -51.71 28.23 -18.43
N SER A 472 -50.78 28.90 -19.08
CA SER A 472 -49.53 28.35 -19.55
C SER A 472 -48.37 29.14 -18.97
N LEU A 473 -47.32 28.42 -18.49
CA LEU A 473 -46.15 28.99 -17.87
C LEU A 473 -44.91 28.26 -18.35
N SER A 474 -43.96 28.95 -18.99
CA SER A 474 -42.64 28.38 -19.35
C SER A 474 -41.54 29.12 -18.65
N GLY A 475 -40.47 28.39 -18.28
CA GLY A 475 -39.32 29.02 -17.63
C GLY A 475 -38.05 28.18 -17.71
N VAL A 476 -36.99 28.78 -17.22
CA VAL A 476 -35.68 28.17 -17.09
C VAL A 476 -35.19 28.26 -15.64
N TYR A 477 -34.31 27.38 -15.28
CA TYR A 477 -33.62 27.51 -13.99
C TYR A 477 -32.16 27.07 -14.10
N PHE A 478 -31.37 27.59 -13.17
CA PHE A 478 -30.03 27.14 -12.86
C PHE A 478 -29.96 26.69 -11.40
N ALA A 479 -29.20 25.62 -11.13
CA ALA A 479 -28.99 25.15 -9.78
C ALA A 479 -27.55 24.67 -9.55
N TYR A 480 -27.05 24.95 -8.35
CA TYR A 480 -25.89 24.30 -7.78
C TYR A 480 -26.33 23.27 -6.75
N SER A 481 -25.78 22.08 -6.84
CA SER A 481 -26.10 21.02 -5.89
C SER A 481 -24.84 20.28 -5.40
N ARG A 482 -24.92 19.78 -4.16
CA ARG A 482 -23.85 19.06 -3.48
C ARG A 482 -24.40 17.90 -2.69
N ALA A 483 -23.70 16.77 -2.71
CA ALA A 483 -23.92 15.65 -1.81
C ALA A 483 -22.61 15.30 -1.08
N ASP A 484 -22.67 15.20 0.23
CA ASP A 484 -21.63 14.65 1.09
C ASP A 484 -22.09 13.29 1.58
N SER A 485 -21.33 12.24 1.27
CA SER A 485 -21.73 10.85 1.54
C SER A 485 -20.67 10.11 2.35
N ARG A 486 -21.13 9.18 3.19
CA ARG A 486 -20.32 8.22 3.94
C ARG A 486 -20.71 6.82 3.52
N PHE A 487 -19.70 5.96 3.31
CA PHE A 487 -19.90 4.61 2.82
C PHE A 487 -19.49 3.59 3.88
N TYR A 488 -20.25 2.49 3.92
CA TYR A 488 -20.05 1.42 4.90
C TYR A 488 -20.15 0.07 4.22
N ASP A 489 -19.35 -0.89 4.68
CA ASP A 489 -19.39 -2.29 4.28
C ASP A 489 -19.58 -3.17 5.51
N GLN A 490 -20.70 -3.88 5.61
CA GLN A 490 -21.03 -4.75 6.74
C GLN A 490 -20.04 -5.90 6.92
N TYR A 491 -19.30 -6.24 5.84
CA TYR A 491 -18.27 -7.27 5.84
C TYR A 491 -16.86 -6.70 5.66
N ARG A 492 -16.66 -5.40 5.97
CA ARG A 492 -15.32 -4.84 6.05
C ARG A 492 -14.47 -5.69 6.98
N ALA A 493 -13.30 -6.13 6.50
CA ALA A 493 -12.45 -7.06 7.24
C ALA A 493 -11.05 -6.47 7.51
N LYS A 494 -10.41 -6.98 8.55
CA LYS A 494 -9.01 -6.74 8.88
C LYS A 494 -8.39 -8.06 9.32
N ASN A 495 -7.26 -8.44 8.72
CA ASN A 495 -6.56 -9.70 8.97
C ASN A 495 -7.48 -10.94 8.83
N GLY A 496 -8.37 -10.94 7.81
CA GLY A 496 -9.31 -12.02 7.56
C GLY A 496 -10.52 -12.09 8.51
N VAL A 497 -10.66 -11.15 9.44
CA VAL A 497 -11.76 -11.09 10.42
C VAL A 497 -12.62 -9.87 10.16
N VAL A 498 -13.95 -10.03 10.20
CA VAL A 498 -14.89 -8.91 10.02
C VAL A 498 -14.69 -7.89 11.14
N ALA A 499 -14.35 -6.66 10.75
CA ALA A 499 -14.09 -5.56 11.67
C ALA A 499 -15.38 -5.04 12.32
N ALA A 500 -15.29 -4.52 13.55
CA ALA A 500 -16.41 -3.85 14.21
C ALA A 500 -16.78 -2.54 13.51
N ASP A 501 -15.78 -1.74 13.13
CA ASP A 501 -15.96 -0.53 12.33
C ASP A 501 -16.23 -0.87 10.87
N LYS A 502 -17.37 -0.44 10.35
CA LYS A 502 -17.87 -0.69 8.98
C LYS A 502 -17.55 0.44 8.00
N TYR A 503 -17.04 1.55 8.48
CA TYR A 503 -16.76 2.74 7.67
C TYR A 503 -15.60 2.51 6.71
N THR A 504 -15.82 2.83 5.42
CA THR A 504 -14.83 2.62 4.34
C THR A 504 -14.35 3.91 3.69
N GLY A 505 -15.06 5.02 3.90
CA GLY A 505 -14.67 6.30 3.32
C GLY A 505 -15.84 7.23 3.07
N LYS A 506 -15.52 8.38 2.48
CA LYS A 506 -16.50 9.43 2.13
C LYS A 506 -16.40 9.83 0.68
N GLY A 507 -17.52 10.31 0.14
CA GLY A 507 -17.62 10.90 -1.18
C GLY A 507 -18.21 12.28 -1.14
N LYS A 508 -17.79 13.13 -2.06
CA LYS A 508 -18.38 14.44 -2.30
C LYS A 508 -18.76 14.56 -3.77
N THR A 509 -20.01 14.80 -4.04
CA THR A 509 -20.50 15.15 -5.38
C THR A 509 -20.82 16.64 -5.43
N THR A 510 -20.42 17.34 -6.47
CA THR A 510 -20.91 18.67 -6.80
C THR A 510 -21.47 18.66 -8.21
N ALA A 511 -22.56 19.38 -8.45
CA ALA A 511 -23.14 19.48 -9.77
C ALA A 511 -23.62 20.90 -10.09
N ALA A 512 -23.39 21.29 -11.35
CA ALA A 512 -24.04 22.42 -11.99
C ALA A 512 -25.20 21.91 -12.83
N ASN A 513 -26.39 22.49 -12.65
CA ASN A 513 -27.61 21.99 -13.25
C ASN A 513 -28.30 23.13 -14.01
N ILE A 514 -28.83 22.85 -15.19
CA ILE A 514 -29.70 23.72 -15.95
C ILE A 514 -30.97 22.96 -16.32
N GLY A 515 -32.11 23.64 -16.24
CA GLY A 515 -33.38 23.02 -16.62
C GLY A 515 -34.32 23.99 -17.29
N VAL A 516 -35.22 23.43 -18.09
CA VAL A 516 -36.35 24.11 -18.68
C VAL A 516 -37.62 23.44 -18.21
N TYR A 517 -38.67 24.20 -18.01
CA TYR A 517 -39.95 23.67 -17.57
C TYR A 517 -41.11 24.33 -18.28
N HIS A 518 -42.23 23.59 -18.38
CA HIS A 518 -43.49 24.05 -18.89
C HIS A 518 -44.63 23.51 -18.03
N LEU A 519 -45.41 24.42 -17.49
CA LEU A 519 -46.63 24.12 -16.75
C LEU A 519 -47.84 24.53 -17.59
N TYR A 520 -48.74 23.59 -17.74
CA TYR A 520 -50.09 23.82 -18.26
C TYR A 520 -51.12 23.58 -17.16
N ARG A 521 -52.03 24.55 -16.92
CA ARG A 521 -53.13 24.41 -15.98
C ARG A 521 -54.45 24.67 -16.66
N ALA A 522 -55.33 23.70 -16.67
CA ALA A 522 -56.66 23.79 -17.19
C ALA A 522 -57.63 24.60 -16.27
N PRO A 523 -58.77 25.10 -16.79
CA PRO A 523 -59.76 25.84 -16.00
C PRO A 523 -60.36 25.07 -14.83
N ASN A 524 -60.38 23.73 -14.91
CA ASN A 524 -60.81 22.84 -13.83
C ASN A 524 -59.72 22.57 -12.76
N ASN A 525 -58.64 23.36 -12.73
CA ASN A 525 -57.46 23.21 -11.88
C ASN A 525 -56.66 21.91 -12.09
N ALA A 526 -56.92 21.16 -13.16
CA ALA A 526 -55.99 20.12 -13.55
C ALA A 526 -54.72 20.71 -14.11
N TYR A 527 -53.55 20.13 -13.80
CA TYR A 527 -52.28 20.63 -14.32
C TYR A 527 -51.38 19.50 -14.85
N VAL A 528 -50.50 19.88 -15.74
CA VAL A 528 -49.35 19.08 -16.17
C VAL A 528 -48.10 19.96 -16.14
N ASP A 529 -47.09 19.52 -15.37
CA ASP A 529 -45.75 20.13 -15.24
C ASP A 529 -44.73 19.23 -15.91
N THR A 530 -44.00 19.74 -16.87
CA THR A 530 -42.96 19.04 -17.59
C THR A 530 -41.63 19.73 -17.37
N VAL A 531 -40.59 18.96 -16.99
CA VAL A 531 -39.24 19.48 -16.74
C VAL A 531 -38.21 18.66 -17.49
N ALA A 532 -37.30 19.37 -18.20
CA ALA A 532 -36.09 18.75 -18.72
C ALA A 532 -34.88 19.36 -18.03
N GLN A 533 -33.98 18.54 -17.56
CA GLN A 533 -32.80 18.95 -16.79
C GLN A 533 -31.53 18.31 -17.36
N PHE A 534 -30.44 19.09 -17.40
CA PHE A 534 -29.08 18.61 -17.64
C PHE A 534 -28.21 18.98 -16.45
N SER A 535 -27.33 18.06 -16.03
CA SER A 535 -26.42 18.23 -14.90
C SER A 535 -25.02 17.81 -15.28
N TYR A 536 -24.00 18.61 -14.97
CA TYR A 536 -22.60 18.25 -15.02
C TYR A 536 -22.09 17.99 -13.61
N LEU A 537 -21.48 16.80 -13.40
CA LEU A 537 -21.16 16.26 -12.09
C LEU A 537 -19.64 16.12 -11.91
N THR A 538 -19.17 16.39 -10.70
CA THR A 538 -17.80 16.06 -10.26
C THR A 538 -17.88 15.30 -8.94
N ASN A 539 -17.38 14.08 -8.95
CA ASN A 539 -17.23 13.22 -7.79
C ASN A 539 -15.80 13.29 -7.26
N LYS A 540 -15.66 13.34 -5.95
CA LYS A 540 -14.41 13.26 -5.23
C LYS A 540 -14.53 12.18 -4.16
N TYR A 541 -13.64 11.20 -4.20
CA TYR A 541 -13.62 10.07 -3.27
C TYR A 541 -12.45 10.21 -2.32
N ASN A 542 -12.67 10.05 -1.01
CA ASN A 542 -11.65 10.04 0.02
C ASN A 542 -11.82 8.77 0.88
N PHE A 543 -10.82 7.93 0.88
CA PHE A 543 -10.81 6.64 1.55
C PHE A 543 -9.98 6.68 2.84
N VAL A 544 -10.11 5.65 3.68
CA VAL A 544 -9.34 5.56 4.93
C VAL A 544 -7.86 5.31 4.64
N SER A 545 -7.55 4.39 3.71
CA SER A 545 -6.19 3.89 3.45
C SER A 545 -5.72 4.08 2.00
N ASN A 546 -6.48 4.76 1.14
CA ASN A 546 -6.18 4.89 -0.29
C ASN A 546 -6.15 6.36 -0.73
N PRO A 547 -5.43 6.70 -1.81
CA PRO A 547 -5.36 8.07 -2.32
C PRO A 547 -6.72 8.57 -2.83
N GLU A 548 -6.88 9.89 -2.83
CA GLU A 548 -8.06 10.57 -3.37
C GLU A 548 -8.23 10.31 -4.87
N VAL A 549 -9.47 10.03 -5.29
CA VAL A 549 -9.84 9.88 -6.70
C VAL A 549 -10.85 10.93 -7.09
N ARG A 550 -10.75 11.49 -8.29
CA ARG A 550 -11.72 12.42 -8.91
C ARG A 550 -12.31 11.82 -10.17
N GLN A 551 -13.60 12.09 -10.38
CA GLN A 551 -14.35 11.60 -11.52
C GLN A 551 -15.34 12.64 -11.99
N HIS A 552 -15.54 12.71 -13.29
CA HIS A 552 -16.54 13.57 -13.93
C HIS A 552 -17.66 12.75 -14.56
N GLY A 553 -18.80 13.38 -14.70
CA GLY A 553 -19.95 12.77 -15.35
C GLY A 553 -21.01 13.79 -15.74
N TRP A 554 -22.05 13.33 -16.38
CA TRP A 554 -23.23 14.12 -16.69
C TRP A 554 -24.51 13.31 -16.49
N SER A 555 -25.61 14.00 -16.26
CA SER A 555 -26.94 13.41 -16.14
C SER A 555 -27.96 14.24 -16.92
N GLY A 556 -28.84 13.55 -17.62
CA GLY A 556 -30.03 14.15 -18.26
C GLY A 556 -31.29 13.57 -17.60
N ALA A 557 -32.29 14.38 -17.35
CA ALA A 557 -33.55 13.94 -16.78
C ALA A 557 -34.77 14.61 -17.39
N LEU A 558 -35.87 13.86 -17.50
CA LEU A 558 -37.20 14.31 -17.89
C LEU A 558 -38.18 13.96 -16.79
N SER A 559 -38.99 14.92 -16.37
CA SER A 559 -40.07 14.75 -15.39
C SER A 559 -41.39 15.20 -15.97
N VAL A 560 -42.43 14.43 -15.79
CA VAL A 560 -43.81 14.79 -16.07
C VAL A 560 -44.62 14.58 -14.79
N GLU A 561 -45.24 15.64 -14.27
CA GLU A 561 -46.11 15.61 -13.10
C GLU A 561 -47.50 16.11 -13.49
N GLY A 562 -48.50 15.44 -13.00
CA GLY A 562 -49.89 15.86 -13.17
C GLY A 562 -50.69 15.79 -11.88
N GLY A 563 -51.65 16.66 -11.73
CA GLY A 563 -52.55 16.65 -10.60
C GLY A 563 -53.81 17.47 -10.88
N GLN A 564 -54.80 17.32 -10.02
CA GLN A 564 -56.04 18.10 -10.05
C GLN A 564 -56.54 18.39 -8.65
N SER A 565 -56.81 19.69 -8.39
CA SER A 565 -57.27 20.14 -7.07
C SER A 565 -58.78 20.20 -7.05
N PHE A 566 -59.41 19.54 -6.06
CA PHE A 566 -60.87 19.52 -5.81
C PHE A 566 -61.17 20.16 -4.49
N ALA A 567 -62.21 21.02 -4.47
CA ALA A 567 -62.75 21.57 -3.21
C ALA A 567 -63.51 20.45 -2.43
N LEU A 568 -63.33 20.42 -1.10
CA LEU A 568 -64.04 19.50 -0.22
C LEU A 568 -65.32 20.19 0.31
N GLY A 569 -66.39 20.08 -0.48
CA GLY A 569 -67.68 20.73 -0.20
C GLY A 569 -67.53 22.25 -0.11
N ASN A 570 -68.20 22.88 0.85
CA ASN A 570 -68.17 24.34 1.10
C ASN A 570 -67.05 24.74 2.09
N SER A 571 -66.06 23.86 2.33
CA SER A 571 -64.97 24.12 3.27
C SER A 571 -63.80 24.80 2.61
N ASN A 572 -62.90 25.36 3.41
CA ASN A 572 -61.61 25.93 2.94
C ASN A 572 -60.53 24.85 2.64
N TRP A 573 -60.92 23.58 2.61
CA TRP A 573 -60.03 22.47 2.30
C TRP A 573 -60.11 22.07 0.84
N ARG A 574 -58.95 21.70 0.30
CA ARG A 574 -58.84 21.11 -1.03
C ARG A 574 -58.02 19.83 -0.97
N ILE A 575 -58.41 18.83 -1.76
CA ILE A 575 -57.68 17.60 -1.99
C ILE A 575 -57.16 17.56 -3.40
N GLU A 576 -55.90 17.21 -3.56
CA GLU A 576 -55.24 17.21 -4.87
C GLU A 576 -54.48 15.86 -5.06
N PRO A 577 -55.07 14.87 -5.74
CA PRO A 577 -54.38 13.70 -6.19
C PRO A 577 -53.32 14.13 -7.21
N GLN A 578 -52.13 13.49 -7.11
CA GLN A 578 -50.96 13.80 -7.90
C GLN A 578 -50.28 12.53 -8.40
N THR A 579 -49.69 12.60 -9.58
CA THR A 579 -48.81 11.58 -10.14
C THR A 579 -47.60 12.21 -10.79
N GLN A 580 -46.45 11.53 -10.75
CA GLN A 580 -45.23 12.00 -11.39
C GLN A 580 -44.43 10.82 -11.93
N LEU A 581 -43.82 10.98 -13.09
CA LEU A 581 -42.92 10.03 -13.70
C LEU A 581 -41.61 10.77 -14.06
N ILE A 582 -40.48 10.25 -13.62
CA ILE A 582 -39.15 10.82 -13.85
C ILE A 582 -38.27 9.78 -14.52
N TYR A 583 -37.79 10.08 -15.71
CA TYR A 583 -36.72 9.31 -16.36
C TYR A 583 -35.41 10.06 -16.20
N GLN A 584 -34.36 9.36 -15.74
CA GLN A 584 -33.02 9.93 -15.60
C GLN A 584 -31.99 9.00 -16.21
N ARG A 585 -31.06 9.58 -16.95
CA ARG A 585 -29.89 8.90 -17.50
C ARG A 585 -28.63 9.54 -16.95
N LEU A 586 -27.77 8.74 -16.33
CA LEU A 586 -26.48 9.15 -15.77
C LEU A 586 -25.34 8.49 -16.55
N LYS A 587 -24.30 9.23 -16.87
CA LYS A 587 -23.05 8.68 -17.42
C LYS A 587 -21.86 9.21 -16.61
N LEU A 588 -21.08 8.32 -16.06
CA LEU A 588 -19.84 8.59 -15.33
C LEU A 588 -18.64 8.15 -16.17
N GLN A 589 -17.57 8.93 -16.11
CA GLN A 589 -16.30 8.56 -16.76
C GLN A 589 -15.65 7.40 -16.05
N SER A 590 -15.08 6.46 -16.81
CA SER A 590 -14.23 5.41 -16.26
C SER A 590 -12.91 5.99 -15.80
N PHE A 591 -12.29 5.37 -14.82
CA PHE A 591 -10.98 5.75 -14.31
C PHE A 591 -10.21 4.50 -13.85
N TYR A 592 -8.93 4.65 -13.54
CA TYR A 592 -8.12 3.60 -12.98
C TYR A 592 -7.94 3.83 -11.46
N HIS A 593 -8.23 2.80 -10.67
CA HIS A 593 -7.92 2.80 -9.24
C HIS A 593 -6.41 2.68 -9.02
N ASP A 594 -5.78 1.79 -9.77
CA ASP A 594 -4.33 1.60 -9.88
C ASP A 594 -3.99 1.13 -11.30
N ALA A 595 -2.74 0.79 -11.58
CA ALA A 595 -2.28 0.43 -12.93
C ALA A 595 -3.06 -0.75 -13.57
N GLU A 596 -3.70 -1.60 -12.76
CA GLU A 596 -4.30 -2.86 -13.22
C GLU A 596 -5.83 -2.85 -13.13
N ARG A 597 -6.44 -2.08 -12.22
CA ARG A 597 -7.87 -2.12 -11.93
C ARG A 597 -8.61 -0.90 -12.47
N ARG A 598 -9.22 -1.06 -13.63
CA ARG A 598 -10.12 -0.07 -14.24
C ARG A 598 -11.49 -0.13 -13.58
N VAL A 599 -12.06 1.01 -13.26
CA VAL A 599 -13.42 1.17 -12.71
C VAL A 599 -14.33 1.72 -13.80
N GLU A 600 -15.39 0.97 -14.15
CA GLU A 600 -16.38 1.34 -15.12
C GLU A 600 -17.78 1.33 -14.49
N GLN A 601 -18.31 2.50 -14.20
CA GLN A 601 -19.70 2.69 -13.75
C GLN A 601 -20.65 2.84 -14.93
N GLY A 602 -20.12 3.24 -16.08
CA GLY A 602 -20.81 3.27 -17.35
C GLY A 602 -21.99 4.24 -17.39
N THR A 603 -23.03 3.84 -18.14
CA THR A 603 -24.30 4.57 -18.22
C THR A 603 -25.35 3.84 -17.41
N ASP A 604 -26.01 4.54 -16.50
CA ASP A 604 -27.13 4.04 -15.70
C ASP A 604 -28.40 4.80 -16.06
N ASN A 605 -29.54 4.12 -16.09
CA ASN A 605 -30.86 4.69 -16.39
C ASN A 605 -31.81 4.32 -15.25
N ASN A 606 -32.64 5.25 -14.83
CA ASN A 606 -33.69 4.96 -13.87
C ASN A 606 -35.02 5.57 -14.33
N LEU A 607 -36.09 4.88 -14.01
CA LEU A 607 -37.46 5.36 -14.14
C LEU A 607 -38.07 5.35 -12.75
N ARG A 608 -38.44 6.54 -12.23
CA ARG A 608 -39.03 6.72 -10.91
C ARG A 608 -40.44 7.24 -11.05
N GLY A 609 -41.38 6.62 -10.35
CA GLY A 609 -42.77 7.03 -10.30
C GLY A 609 -43.22 7.45 -8.92
N ARG A 610 -44.19 8.36 -8.86
CA ARG A 610 -44.88 8.81 -7.66
C ARG A 610 -46.39 8.83 -7.89
N ILE A 611 -47.12 8.34 -6.86
CA ILE A 611 -48.53 8.58 -6.70
C ILE A 611 -48.71 9.20 -5.31
N GLY A 612 -49.45 10.27 -5.22
CA GLY A 612 -49.62 10.97 -3.95
C GLY A 612 -50.91 11.78 -3.85
N VAL A 613 -51.11 12.32 -2.69
CA VAL A 613 -52.24 13.21 -2.36
C VAL A 613 -51.72 14.39 -1.56
N ARG A 614 -52.19 15.59 -1.88
CA ARG A 614 -51.96 16.83 -1.14
C ARG A 614 -53.30 17.31 -0.62
N LEU A 615 -53.37 17.53 0.69
CA LEU A 615 -54.51 18.12 1.39
C LEU A 615 -54.14 19.53 1.84
N SER A 616 -54.79 20.56 1.35
CA SER A 616 -54.42 21.96 1.59
C SER A 616 -55.59 22.74 2.16
N HIS A 617 -55.28 23.76 3.00
CA HIS A 617 -56.25 24.62 3.65
C HIS A 617 -55.86 26.08 3.47
N SER A 618 -56.81 26.90 2.96
CA SER A 618 -56.68 28.36 2.88
C SER A 618 -58.07 29.00 2.67
N LYS A 619 -58.27 30.15 3.24
CA LYS A 619 -59.48 30.94 2.94
C LYS A 619 -59.50 31.48 1.50
N ASP A 620 -58.32 31.87 1.04
CA ASP A 620 -58.06 32.31 -0.35
C ASP A 620 -56.62 31.91 -0.70
N PHE A 621 -56.43 30.98 -1.61
CA PHE A 621 -55.13 30.43 -1.98
C PHE A 621 -54.23 31.46 -2.70
N GLN A 622 -54.77 32.60 -3.11
CA GLN A 622 -54.04 33.68 -3.76
C GLN A 622 -53.57 34.77 -2.81
N ARG A 623 -54.32 34.99 -1.71
CA ARG A 623 -54.14 36.16 -0.81
C ARG A 623 -53.83 35.76 0.63
N ASN A 624 -54.13 34.50 1.04
CA ASN A 624 -54.00 34.06 2.40
C ASN A 624 -52.94 32.94 2.51
N PRO A 625 -52.31 32.81 3.67
CA PRO A 625 -51.42 31.62 3.91
C PRO A 625 -52.17 30.31 3.68
N ASN A 626 -51.46 29.39 3.07
CA ASN A 626 -51.90 28.05 2.75
C ASN A 626 -51.04 27.02 3.49
N VAL A 627 -51.64 26.22 4.38
CA VAL A 627 -51.00 25.07 4.98
C VAL A 627 -51.42 23.82 4.23
N TYR A 628 -50.50 22.87 4.08
CA TYR A 628 -50.82 21.63 3.40
C TYR A 628 -50.09 20.43 4.02
N PHE A 629 -50.71 19.25 3.82
CA PHE A 629 -50.14 17.96 4.15
C PHE A 629 -50.06 17.13 2.90
N VAL A 630 -49.04 16.25 2.83
CA VAL A 630 -48.85 15.33 1.70
C VAL A 630 -48.56 13.93 2.16
N ALA A 631 -49.01 12.98 1.34
CA ALA A 631 -48.64 11.57 1.45
C ALA A 631 -48.36 11.05 0.03
N ASN A 632 -47.21 10.42 -0.14
CA ASN A 632 -46.76 9.91 -1.42
C ASN A 632 -46.25 8.46 -1.28
N VAL A 633 -46.42 7.68 -2.34
CA VAL A 633 -45.74 6.42 -2.56
C VAL A 633 -44.81 6.63 -3.75
N TRP A 634 -43.57 6.34 -3.58
CA TRP A 634 -42.54 6.39 -4.59
C TRP A 634 -42.09 4.98 -4.99
N HIS A 635 -41.74 4.77 -6.26
CA HIS A 635 -41.19 3.51 -6.76
C HIS A 635 -40.14 3.73 -7.83
N ASP A 636 -39.00 3.05 -7.68
CA ASP A 636 -37.96 2.90 -8.72
C ASP A 636 -38.20 1.65 -9.55
N PHE A 637 -38.58 1.80 -10.82
CA PHE A 637 -38.91 0.68 -11.72
C PHE A 637 -37.69 -0.10 -12.19
N VAL A 638 -36.51 0.55 -12.19
CA VAL A 638 -35.25 -0.04 -12.67
C VAL A 638 -34.38 -0.40 -11.46
N LYS A 639 -33.72 -1.55 -11.53
CA LYS A 639 -32.73 -1.96 -10.51
C LYS A 639 -31.42 -1.20 -10.70
N ALA A 640 -30.71 -0.94 -9.60
CA ALA A 640 -29.37 -0.39 -9.64
C ALA A 640 -28.44 -1.26 -10.52
N LYS A 641 -27.65 -0.60 -11.35
CA LYS A 641 -26.73 -1.28 -12.27
C LYS A 641 -25.46 -1.69 -11.55
N SER A 642 -24.86 -2.81 -11.97
CA SER A 642 -23.56 -3.25 -11.48
C SER A 642 -22.42 -2.40 -12.05
N VAL A 643 -21.37 -2.21 -11.28
CA VAL A 643 -20.14 -1.53 -11.61
C VAL A 643 -19.07 -2.56 -11.93
N LEU A 644 -18.32 -2.38 -13.02
CA LEU A 644 -17.17 -3.21 -13.36
C LEU A 644 -15.93 -2.66 -12.65
N ILE A 645 -15.24 -3.49 -11.87
CA ILE A 645 -13.96 -3.15 -11.23
C ILE A 645 -12.96 -4.24 -11.61
N GLY A 646 -11.94 -3.88 -12.38
CA GLY A 646 -11.06 -4.84 -13.00
C GLY A 646 -11.82 -5.73 -13.97
N ASP A 647 -11.85 -7.03 -13.72
CA ASP A 647 -12.51 -8.06 -14.55
C ASP A 647 -13.93 -8.42 -14.08
N THR A 648 -14.41 -7.90 -12.95
CA THR A 648 -15.62 -8.40 -12.27
C THR A 648 -16.66 -7.30 -12.05
N LYS A 649 -17.95 -7.66 -12.22
CA LYS A 649 -19.08 -6.78 -11.95
C LYS A 649 -19.56 -6.93 -10.50
N TYR A 650 -19.70 -5.81 -9.83
CA TYR A 650 -20.16 -5.68 -8.45
C TYR A 650 -21.43 -4.83 -8.40
N GLY A 651 -22.35 -5.15 -7.52
CA GLY A 651 -23.58 -4.41 -7.35
C GLY A 651 -24.18 -4.59 -5.96
N GLU A 652 -25.08 -3.69 -5.61
CA GLU A 652 -25.87 -3.75 -4.39
C GLU A 652 -27.35 -3.54 -4.75
N ASN A 653 -28.24 -4.19 -4.03
CA ASN A 653 -29.67 -4.02 -4.18
C ASN A 653 -30.24 -3.20 -3.01
N TYR A 654 -31.19 -2.32 -3.32
CA TYR A 654 -31.80 -1.42 -2.36
C TYR A 654 -33.33 -1.56 -2.39
N SER A 655 -34.00 -1.04 -1.35
CA SER A 655 -35.47 -0.89 -1.41
C SER A 655 -35.85 0.05 -2.56
N ARG A 656 -36.82 -0.36 -3.35
CA ARG A 656 -37.30 0.40 -4.50
C ARG A 656 -38.62 1.11 -4.25
N THR A 657 -39.30 0.80 -3.15
CA THR A 657 -40.61 1.40 -2.81
C THR A 657 -40.51 2.00 -1.42
N TRP A 658 -40.93 3.26 -1.30
CA TRP A 658 -40.97 3.96 -0.01
C TRP A 658 -42.18 4.88 0.09
N LEU A 659 -42.57 5.17 1.32
CA LEU A 659 -43.56 6.16 1.67
C LEU A 659 -42.86 7.50 1.97
N GLU A 660 -43.48 8.58 1.60
CA GLU A 660 -43.10 9.94 1.98
C GLU A 660 -44.33 10.67 2.55
N GLY A 661 -44.16 11.26 3.70
CA GLY A 661 -45.16 12.10 4.33
C GLY A 661 -44.56 13.46 4.66
N GLY A 662 -45.39 14.50 4.67
CA GLY A 662 -44.89 15.79 5.03
C GLY A 662 -45.94 16.88 5.15
N ALA A 663 -45.48 18.08 5.52
CA ALA A 663 -46.31 19.27 5.66
C ALA A 663 -45.57 20.51 5.11
N GLY A 664 -46.29 21.49 4.66
CA GLY A 664 -45.74 22.73 4.18
C GLY A 664 -46.64 23.91 4.37
N LEU A 665 -46.07 25.07 4.13
CA LEU A 665 -46.70 26.38 4.27
C LEU A 665 -46.35 27.24 3.07
N ASN A 666 -47.32 27.92 2.49
CA ASN A 666 -47.10 28.95 1.48
C ASN A 666 -47.75 30.26 1.96
N VAL A 667 -46.98 31.36 1.93
CA VAL A 667 -47.39 32.68 2.42
C VAL A 667 -47.24 33.69 1.30
N PRO A 668 -48.33 34.04 0.60
CA PRO A 668 -48.34 35.13 -0.34
C PRO A 668 -48.42 36.51 0.36
N PHE A 669 -47.73 37.51 -0.13
CA PHE A 669 -47.80 38.91 0.33
C PHE A 669 -47.48 39.89 -0.78
N GLY A 670 -48.53 40.48 -1.31
CA GLY A 670 -48.41 41.33 -2.53
C GLY A 670 -47.90 40.52 -3.73
N ASN A 671 -46.85 41.01 -4.34
CA ASN A 671 -46.17 40.34 -5.50
C ASN A 671 -45.16 39.23 -5.05
N HIS A 672 -45.05 39.00 -3.78
CA HIS A 672 -44.08 38.05 -3.20
C HIS A 672 -44.78 36.81 -2.65
N ALA A 673 -44.07 35.70 -2.62
CA ALA A 673 -44.48 34.54 -1.86
C ALA A 673 -43.29 33.80 -1.25
N ILE A 674 -43.45 33.28 -0.04
CA ILE A 674 -42.51 32.38 0.61
C ILE A 674 -43.17 31.01 0.77
N HIS A 675 -42.46 29.95 0.49
CA HIS A 675 -42.92 28.60 0.82
C HIS A 675 -41.88 27.83 1.63
N ALA A 676 -42.33 26.99 2.54
CA ALA A 676 -41.53 26.06 3.32
C ALA A 676 -42.18 24.67 3.25
N ASP A 677 -41.37 23.63 3.17
CA ASP A 677 -41.82 22.25 3.02
C ASP A 677 -40.90 21.32 3.82
N LEU A 678 -41.49 20.39 4.59
CA LEU A 678 -40.80 19.36 5.34
C LEU A 678 -41.31 17.99 4.91
N ARG A 679 -40.43 17.07 4.64
CA ARG A 679 -40.72 15.69 4.22
C ARG A 679 -39.93 14.69 5.06
N LEU A 680 -40.57 13.57 5.36
CA LEU A 680 -39.94 12.37 5.92
C LEU A 680 -40.23 11.22 4.97
N GLU A 681 -39.25 10.38 4.72
CA GLU A 681 -39.38 9.21 3.87
C GLU A 681 -38.88 7.95 4.57
N HIS A 682 -39.62 6.83 4.35
CA HIS A 682 -39.22 5.53 4.88
C HIS A 682 -39.62 4.41 3.90
N SER A 683 -38.73 3.40 3.73
CA SER A 683 -38.98 2.28 2.82
C SER A 683 -40.03 1.31 3.37
N LEU A 684 -40.76 0.70 2.45
CA LEU A 684 -41.63 -0.43 2.73
C LEU A 684 -40.80 -1.73 2.58
N GLY A 685 -40.67 -2.50 3.67
CA GLY A 685 -40.01 -3.82 3.65
C GLY A 685 -38.95 -4.00 4.73
N ASN A 686 -38.59 -5.26 4.98
CA ASN A 686 -37.73 -5.66 6.11
C ASN A 686 -36.22 -5.74 5.76
N LYS A 687 -35.81 -5.46 4.51
CA LYS A 687 -34.40 -5.49 4.08
C LYS A 687 -34.10 -4.36 3.12
N GLY A 688 -32.93 -3.76 3.31
CA GLY A 688 -32.47 -2.67 2.47
C GLY A 688 -33.22 -1.37 2.80
N ASN A 689 -33.17 -0.91 4.05
CA ASN A 689 -33.92 0.23 4.53
C ASN A 689 -33.50 1.52 3.83
N ARG A 690 -34.48 2.39 3.60
CA ARG A 690 -34.30 3.76 3.16
C ARG A 690 -35.03 4.67 4.13
N SER A 691 -34.35 5.60 4.74
CA SER A 691 -34.94 6.63 5.59
C SER A 691 -34.36 7.98 5.27
N GLY A 692 -35.18 9.02 5.33
CA GLY A 692 -34.71 10.36 5.02
C GLY A 692 -35.60 11.46 5.53
N ALA A 693 -34.99 12.64 5.62
CA ALA A 693 -35.67 13.88 5.96
C ALA A 693 -35.23 14.98 5.00
N LYS A 694 -36.15 15.81 4.56
CA LYS A 694 -35.91 16.90 3.62
C LYS A 694 -36.61 18.17 4.09
N ALA A 695 -35.95 19.32 3.96
CA ALA A 695 -36.50 20.65 4.14
C ALA A 695 -36.25 21.47 2.89
N VAL A 696 -37.26 22.28 2.55
CA VAL A 696 -37.21 23.23 1.43
C VAL A 696 -37.65 24.60 1.92
N LEU A 697 -36.96 25.64 1.48
CA LEU A 697 -37.36 27.04 1.63
C LEU A 697 -37.24 27.73 0.29
N GLY A 698 -38.33 28.35 -0.15
CA GLY A 698 -38.36 29.06 -1.42
C GLY A 698 -39.01 30.44 -1.33
N TYR A 699 -38.65 31.28 -2.27
CA TYR A 699 -39.15 32.63 -2.46
C TYR A 699 -39.46 32.89 -3.92
N SER A 700 -40.50 33.61 -4.21
CA SER A 700 -40.85 34.08 -5.56
C SER A 700 -41.31 35.52 -5.54
N TYR A 701 -41.02 36.21 -6.64
CA TYR A 701 -41.45 37.59 -6.91
C TYR A 701 -42.01 37.69 -8.32
N ALA A 702 -43.21 38.25 -8.45
CA ALA A 702 -43.88 38.46 -9.75
C ALA A 702 -44.13 39.97 -9.92
N TRP A 703 -43.86 40.50 -11.12
CA TRP A 703 -44.02 41.93 -11.46
C TRP A 703 -44.90 42.16 -12.65
#